data_4f471cb966de5492e1f7549adbbb9f68
#
_entry.id   4f471cb966de5492e1f7549adbbb9f68
#
_cell.length_a   1.000
_cell.length_b   1.000
_cell.length_c   1.000
_cell.angle_alpha   90.00
_cell.angle_beta   90.00
_cell.angle_gamma   90.00
#
_symmetry.space_group_name_H-M   'P 1'
#
loop_
_entity.id
_entity.type
_entity.pdbx_description
1 polymer ?
#
loop_
_entity_poly.entity_id
_entity_poly.type
_entity_poly.pdbx_seq_one_letter_code
_entity_poly.pdbx_strand_id
1 'polypeptide(L)'
;MKIIIIGGVAGGATTAARIRRSDETAEIILLEKGKYISYANCGLPYYIGDVIEEREKLFVQTPEAFGVRFRVDVRTENEVIFIDRKKKTVTVRLKSEDTYEESYDKLLISTGASPVRPPLPGIDSTGIFTLRNVADTDRIKAYVNNRPPRRAVVIGAGFIGLEMAENLHALGAQVSIVEMGNQVMAPIDFSMAALVHQHLMEKGVNLYLEQAVASFEQAGKEVKVVFKNGQSILADIVILSIGVRPETTLARAAELTIGEAGGIAVNDYLQTSDESIYAIGDAIEFRHPITGKPWLNYLAGPANRQGRIVADNLLGAQIPYEGAIGTSIAKVFDMTVASTGLPGKRLKQAGIVYASSTTHPASHAGYYPDAMPMSIKITFDPQTGKLYGGQIVGYDGVDKRIDELSLVIKHEGTIYDLMKVEQAYAPPFSSAKDPVAIAGYVAENIILGRVKPVYWRDLRDIELKDVFLLDVRTPDEFALGSLPGAVNIPLDEIRDRIAELPSNKPIYTFCAVGLRGYLAYRILIQHGFKEVYNLSGGLKTYRAATAPIILHENEETDDTPSAQDSPAKPSVTAEAPQTTTAANPKTIRVDACGLQCPGPVLKMKKTMDTLVPGERVEIVATDPGFSRDAAAWCNSTGNKFISKDSTGGKSVVVIEKGEPQACNLTTTCDSKGKTLIMFSDDLDKALATFVLANGAAATGQKVTIFFTFWGPNVIKKLHKPKVEKDIFGKMFGTMLPSSSLKLKLSKMSMGGMGGKMMRYIMHRKGIDSLESLRQQALENGVEFIACQMSMDVMGVKREELLDEVTVGGVATYMERADNANINLFI
;
A
#
# COMPACT_ATOMS: atom_id res chain seq x y z
N MET A 1 -1.68 50.09 -15.89
CA MET A 1 -2.83 49.36 -15.32
C MET A 1 -2.45 48.90 -13.93
N LYS A 2 -3.33 49.11 -12.96
CA LYS A 2 -3.13 48.73 -11.56
C LYS A 2 -3.89 47.47 -11.23
N ILE A 3 -3.19 46.42 -10.80
CA ILE A 3 -3.75 45.12 -10.52
C ILE A 3 -3.53 44.76 -9.05
N ILE A 4 -4.61 44.49 -8.32
CA ILE A 4 -4.53 44.00 -6.96
C ILE A 4 -4.79 42.47 -6.94
N ILE A 5 -3.97 41.75 -6.20
CA ILE A 5 -4.06 40.32 -6.00
C ILE A 5 -4.29 40.04 -4.51
N ILE A 6 -5.38 39.40 -4.15
CA ILE A 6 -5.73 39.03 -2.78
C ILE A 6 -5.37 37.56 -2.55
N GLY A 7 -4.34 37.32 -1.72
CA GLY A 7 -3.77 36.02 -1.41
C GLY A 7 -2.51 35.69 -2.20
N GLY A 8 -1.43 35.39 -1.50
CA GLY A 8 -0.07 35.32 -2.01
C GLY A 8 0.53 33.89 -2.11
N VAL A 9 -0.28 32.81 -2.08
CA VAL A 9 0.26 31.46 -2.14
C VAL A 9 0.26 30.93 -3.59
N ALA A 10 -0.26 29.75 -3.90
CA ALA A 10 -0.10 29.09 -5.20
C ALA A 10 -0.60 29.93 -6.39
N GLY A 11 -1.89 30.25 -6.42
CA GLY A 11 -2.50 30.96 -7.54
C GLY A 11 -2.06 32.41 -7.64
N GLY A 12 -2.12 33.16 -6.53
CA GLY A 12 -1.81 34.59 -6.53
C GLY A 12 -0.35 34.91 -6.84
N ALA A 13 0.60 34.21 -6.22
CA ALA A 13 2.01 34.39 -6.49
C ALA A 13 2.37 34.03 -7.95
N THR A 14 1.79 32.93 -8.47
CA THR A 14 1.96 32.53 -9.87
C THR A 14 1.44 33.60 -10.84
N THR A 15 0.26 34.17 -10.52
CA THR A 15 -0.35 35.25 -11.31
C THR A 15 0.51 36.50 -11.30
N ALA A 16 0.93 36.98 -10.13
CA ALA A 16 1.78 38.17 -10.00
C ALA A 16 3.07 38.06 -10.82
N ALA A 17 3.76 36.92 -10.66
CA ALA A 17 5.00 36.65 -11.41
C ALA A 17 4.75 36.52 -12.92
N ARG A 18 3.59 36.00 -13.37
CA ARG A 18 3.24 35.90 -14.78
C ARG A 18 2.89 37.26 -15.37
N ILE A 19 2.10 38.08 -14.68
CA ILE A 19 1.75 39.44 -15.15
C ILE A 19 3.03 40.23 -15.40
N ARG A 20 3.99 40.24 -14.46
CA ARG A 20 5.24 40.99 -14.64
C ARG A 20 6.03 40.53 -15.85
N ARG A 21 6.08 39.23 -16.13
CA ARG A 21 6.75 38.71 -17.35
C ARG A 21 6.04 39.07 -18.64
N SER A 22 4.77 39.44 -18.58
CA SER A 22 3.96 39.82 -19.75
C SER A 22 3.84 41.36 -19.88
N ASP A 23 3.92 42.11 -18.78
CA ASP A 23 3.85 43.57 -18.75
C ASP A 23 4.78 44.15 -17.66
N GLU A 24 5.91 44.76 -18.08
CA GLU A 24 6.86 45.40 -17.19
C GLU A 24 6.35 46.72 -16.60
N THR A 25 5.27 47.31 -17.16
CA THR A 25 4.71 48.59 -16.73
C THR A 25 3.55 48.50 -15.78
N ALA A 26 2.95 47.31 -15.61
CA ALA A 26 1.85 47.10 -14.70
C ALA A 26 2.21 47.40 -13.24
N GLU A 27 1.37 48.11 -12.54
CA GLU A 27 1.43 48.27 -11.09
C GLU A 27 0.77 47.05 -10.45
N ILE A 28 1.53 46.23 -9.70
CA ILE A 28 1.06 44.98 -9.12
C ILE A 28 1.19 45.07 -7.62
N ILE A 29 0.08 44.96 -6.91
CA ILE A 29 0.03 44.92 -5.44
C ILE A 29 -0.50 43.53 -5.04
N LEU A 30 0.26 42.80 -4.21
CA LEU A 30 -0.13 41.52 -3.64
C LEU A 30 -0.38 41.71 -2.16
N LEU A 31 -1.64 41.49 -1.76
CA LEU A 31 -2.10 41.58 -0.37
C LEU A 31 -2.27 40.22 0.23
N GLU A 32 -1.56 39.94 1.31
CA GLU A 32 -1.62 38.67 2.03
C GLU A 32 -1.90 38.90 3.52
N LYS A 33 -2.94 38.28 4.05
CA LYS A 33 -3.32 38.41 5.46
C LYS A 33 -2.31 37.74 6.41
N GLY A 34 -1.63 36.71 5.94
CA GLY A 34 -0.58 36.02 6.69
C GLY A 34 0.78 36.68 6.55
N LYS A 35 1.74 36.17 7.30
CA LYS A 35 3.12 36.67 7.29
C LYS A 35 3.92 36.17 6.06
N TYR A 36 3.49 35.13 5.40
CA TYR A 36 4.26 34.42 4.40
C TYR A 36 3.50 34.27 3.08
N ILE A 37 4.21 34.42 1.97
CA ILE A 37 3.73 34.13 0.62
C ILE A 37 4.47 32.92 0.05
N SER A 38 3.98 32.36 -1.05
CA SER A 38 4.73 31.40 -1.89
C SER A 38 5.41 30.28 -1.08
N TYR A 39 4.71 29.66 -0.16
CA TYR A 39 5.21 28.55 0.64
C TYR A 39 4.64 27.22 0.18
N ALA A 40 5.37 26.13 0.48
CA ALA A 40 5.00 24.75 0.17
C ALA A 40 3.87 24.25 1.09
N ASN A 41 2.62 24.58 0.75
CA ASN A 41 1.45 24.21 1.54
C ASN A 41 1.34 22.68 1.75
N CYS A 42 1.65 21.87 0.70
CA CYS A 42 1.67 20.41 0.80
C CYS A 42 2.88 19.87 1.59
N GLY A 43 3.87 20.70 1.91
CA GLY A 43 5.03 20.32 2.74
C GLY A 43 4.78 20.41 4.24
N LEU A 44 3.69 21.04 4.66
CA LEU A 44 3.43 21.33 6.07
C LEU A 44 3.33 20.07 6.96
N PRO A 45 2.61 19.00 6.57
CA PRO A 45 2.59 17.76 7.34
C PRO A 45 3.98 17.13 7.49
N TYR A 46 4.77 17.15 6.42
CA TYR A 46 6.10 16.56 6.37
C TYR A 46 7.15 17.33 7.23
N TYR A 47 6.96 18.64 7.39
CA TYR A 47 7.77 19.41 8.36
C TYR A 47 7.38 19.09 9.81
N ILE A 48 6.09 18.86 10.08
CA ILE A 48 5.64 18.43 11.41
C ILE A 48 6.28 17.09 11.77
N GLY A 49 6.38 16.15 10.83
CA GLY A 49 6.94 14.81 10.99
C GLY A 49 8.45 14.69 10.83
N ASP A 50 9.18 15.80 10.76
CA ASP A 50 10.65 15.84 10.59
C ASP A 50 11.18 15.23 9.28
N VAL A 51 10.33 14.98 8.28
CA VAL A 51 10.74 14.60 6.92
C VAL A 51 11.39 15.81 6.20
N ILE A 52 10.80 16.99 6.39
CA ILE A 52 11.42 18.26 6.03
C ILE A 52 12.00 18.85 7.34
N GLU A 53 13.29 18.75 7.53
CA GLU A 53 13.95 19.13 8.78
C GLU A 53 14.04 20.65 8.97
N GLU A 54 14.35 21.37 7.90
CA GLU A 54 14.60 22.82 7.92
C GLU A 54 13.31 23.58 7.56
N ARG A 55 12.82 24.40 8.48
CA ARG A 55 11.60 25.20 8.29
C ARG A 55 11.68 26.12 7.07
N GLU A 56 12.86 26.64 6.80
CA GLU A 56 13.14 27.58 5.70
C GLU A 56 12.89 26.93 4.32
N LYS A 57 13.01 25.61 4.20
CA LYS A 57 12.68 24.87 2.97
C LYS A 57 11.19 24.88 2.61
N LEU A 58 10.32 25.26 3.56
CA LEU A 58 8.91 25.49 3.26
C LEU A 58 8.67 26.73 2.40
N PHE A 59 9.59 27.69 2.40
CA PHE A 59 9.43 28.95 1.69
C PHE A 59 10.05 28.86 0.30
N VAL A 60 9.20 28.83 -0.73
CA VAL A 60 9.66 28.86 -2.13
C VAL A 60 10.24 30.24 -2.46
N GLN A 61 9.60 31.31 -1.95
CA GLN A 61 10.06 32.68 -2.05
C GLN A 61 9.71 33.46 -0.78
N THR A 62 10.60 34.36 -0.32
CA THR A 62 10.24 35.34 0.71
C THR A 62 9.52 36.53 0.08
N PRO A 63 8.72 37.31 0.86
CA PRO A 63 8.07 38.51 0.37
C PRO A 63 9.04 39.49 -0.27
N GLU A 64 10.19 39.73 0.37
CA GLU A 64 11.22 40.67 -0.06
C GLU A 64 11.87 40.19 -1.39
N ALA A 65 12.30 38.92 -1.44
CA ALA A 65 12.93 38.38 -2.63
C ALA A 65 11.97 38.34 -3.82
N PHE A 66 10.69 38.03 -3.57
CA PHE A 66 9.64 38.05 -4.58
C PHE A 66 9.37 39.46 -5.08
N GLY A 67 9.23 40.43 -4.16
CA GLY A 67 9.00 41.84 -4.46
C GLY A 67 10.12 42.44 -5.33
N VAL A 68 11.36 42.19 -4.97
CA VAL A 68 12.55 42.68 -5.73
C VAL A 68 12.62 42.01 -7.10
N ARG A 69 12.47 40.68 -7.17
CA ARG A 69 12.61 39.93 -8.42
C ARG A 69 11.52 40.26 -9.45
N PHE A 70 10.30 40.43 -9.01
CA PHE A 70 9.15 40.64 -9.89
C PHE A 70 8.62 42.06 -9.84
N ARG A 71 9.27 43.00 -9.13
CA ARG A 71 8.79 44.38 -8.94
C ARG A 71 7.29 44.41 -8.57
N VAL A 72 6.92 43.60 -7.59
CA VAL A 72 5.58 43.51 -7.02
C VAL A 72 5.61 44.17 -5.63
N ASP A 73 4.64 45.02 -5.36
CA ASP A 73 4.41 45.54 -4.00
C ASP A 73 3.74 44.45 -3.17
N VAL A 74 4.55 43.74 -2.39
CA VAL A 74 4.10 42.64 -1.55
C VAL A 74 3.85 43.13 -0.14
N ARG A 75 2.60 43.13 0.26
CA ARG A 75 2.17 43.59 1.60
C ARG A 75 1.62 42.39 2.40
N THR A 76 2.41 41.82 3.28
CA THR A 76 2.02 40.76 4.22
C THR A 76 1.41 41.38 5.49
N GLU A 77 0.63 40.58 6.24
CA GLU A 77 -0.15 41.04 7.40
C GLU A 77 -1.11 42.20 7.03
N ASN A 78 -1.60 42.20 5.80
CA ASN A 78 -2.53 43.13 5.21
C ASN A 78 -3.77 42.41 4.75
N GLU A 79 -4.83 42.41 5.56
CA GLU A 79 -6.07 41.70 5.29
C GLU A 79 -7.06 42.57 4.52
N VAL A 80 -7.44 42.16 3.32
CA VAL A 80 -8.58 42.79 2.63
C VAL A 80 -9.86 42.37 3.34
N ILE A 81 -10.60 43.36 3.84
CA ILE A 81 -11.86 43.13 4.60
C ILE A 81 -13.12 43.53 3.82
N PHE A 82 -12.99 44.35 2.78
CA PHE A 82 -14.12 44.80 1.96
C PHE A 82 -13.64 45.14 0.52
N ILE A 83 -14.53 44.97 -0.45
CA ILE A 83 -14.34 45.31 -1.85
C ILE A 83 -15.49 46.22 -2.28
N ASP A 84 -15.22 47.47 -2.61
CA ASP A 84 -16.19 48.41 -3.20
C ASP A 84 -16.07 48.31 -4.74
N ARG A 85 -16.99 47.61 -5.36
CA ARG A 85 -17.05 47.38 -6.79
C ARG A 85 -17.32 48.63 -7.60
N LYS A 86 -18.13 49.58 -7.01
CA LYS A 86 -18.46 50.83 -7.69
C LYS A 86 -17.32 51.82 -7.74
N LYS A 87 -16.61 51.97 -6.63
CA LYS A 87 -15.41 52.79 -6.55
C LYS A 87 -14.14 52.12 -7.10
N LYS A 88 -14.18 50.80 -7.30
CA LYS A 88 -13.03 49.96 -7.60
C LYS A 88 -11.92 50.13 -6.56
N THR A 89 -12.26 50.00 -5.28
CA THR A 89 -11.33 50.04 -4.16
C THR A 89 -11.44 48.79 -3.30
N VAL A 90 -10.38 48.45 -2.60
CA VAL A 90 -10.38 47.48 -1.53
C VAL A 90 -10.04 48.19 -0.21
N THR A 91 -10.74 47.83 0.87
CA THR A 91 -10.38 48.26 2.22
C THR A 91 -9.49 47.20 2.85
N VAL A 92 -8.31 47.62 3.26
CA VAL A 92 -7.26 46.76 3.82
C VAL A 92 -7.10 47.06 5.29
N ARG A 93 -7.09 46.03 6.13
CA ARG A 93 -6.82 46.11 7.57
C ARG A 93 -5.40 45.64 7.85
N LEU A 94 -4.67 46.45 8.60
CA LEU A 94 -3.35 46.13 9.08
C LEU A 94 -3.41 45.33 10.39
N LYS A 95 -2.28 44.75 10.77
CA LYS A 95 -2.15 44.10 12.08
C LYS A 95 -2.37 45.03 13.28
N SER A 96 -2.14 46.34 13.08
CA SER A 96 -2.45 47.38 14.07
C SER A 96 -3.96 47.70 14.21
N GLU A 97 -4.82 47.00 13.46
CA GLU A 97 -6.27 47.27 13.30
C GLU A 97 -6.59 48.56 12.52
N ASP A 98 -5.55 49.35 12.12
CA ASP A 98 -5.76 50.48 11.21
C ASP A 98 -6.20 50.01 9.83
N THR A 99 -6.96 50.86 9.12
CA THR A 99 -7.43 50.53 7.76
C THR A 99 -7.04 51.61 6.76
N TYR A 100 -6.82 51.20 5.51
CA TYR A 100 -6.64 52.08 4.38
C TYR A 100 -7.37 51.57 3.15
N GLU A 101 -7.62 52.45 2.19
CA GLU A 101 -8.21 52.06 0.88
C GLU A 101 -7.12 52.02 -0.20
N GLU A 102 -7.25 51.04 -1.10
CA GLU A 102 -6.39 50.85 -2.29
C GLU A 102 -7.24 50.71 -3.52
N SER A 103 -6.96 51.46 -4.60
CA SER A 103 -7.73 51.41 -5.84
C SER A 103 -7.16 50.40 -6.82
N TYR A 104 -7.99 49.87 -7.69
CA TYR A 104 -7.58 48.89 -8.73
C TYR A 104 -8.27 49.15 -10.10
N ASP A 105 -7.59 48.82 -11.18
CA ASP A 105 -8.19 48.67 -12.51
C ASP A 105 -8.74 47.24 -12.67
N LYS A 106 -8.00 46.23 -12.19
CA LYS A 106 -8.37 44.82 -12.16
C LYS A 106 -8.06 44.22 -10.79
N LEU A 107 -8.89 43.28 -10.35
CA LEU A 107 -8.76 42.59 -9.05
C LEU A 107 -8.75 41.09 -9.24
N LEU A 108 -7.86 40.39 -8.56
CA LEU A 108 -7.84 38.94 -8.47
C LEU A 108 -8.10 38.48 -7.04
N ILE A 109 -9.09 37.61 -6.87
CA ILE A 109 -9.38 36.91 -5.63
C ILE A 109 -8.76 35.51 -5.64
N SER A 110 -7.77 35.26 -4.78
CA SER A 110 -7.05 33.98 -4.65
C SER A 110 -6.98 33.57 -3.18
N THR A 111 -8.09 33.68 -2.48
CA THR A 111 -8.22 33.47 -1.02
C THR A 111 -8.14 32.03 -0.58
N GLY A 112 -8.28 31.10 -1.53
CA GLY A 112 -8.19 29.67 -1.27
C GLY A 112 -9.38 29.10 -0.50
N ALA A 113 -9.13 28.16 0.40
CA ALA A 113 -10.14 27.50 1.23
C ALA A 113 -9.73 27.50 2.70
N SER A 114 -10.69 27.36 3.59
CA SER A 114 -10.49 27.28 5.04
C SER A 114 -10.89 25.91 5.58
N PRO A 115 -10.19 25.34 6.60
CA PRO A 115 -10.59 24.09 7.24
C PRO A 115 -12.00 24.18 7.81
N VAL A 116 -12.76 23.11 7.67
CA VAL A 116 -14.07 22.99 8.31
C VAL A 116 -13.86 22.77 9.81
N ARG A 117 -14.46 23.63 10.63
CA ARG A 117 -14.46 23.53 12.08
C ARG A 117 -15.92 23.60 12.58
N PRO A 118 -16.56 22.45 12.82
CA PRO A 118 -17.95 22.41 13.24
C PRO A 118 -18.08 22.90 14.69
N PRO A 119 -19.22 23.46 15.09
CA PRO A 119 -19.46 23.96 16.47
C PRO A 119 -19.76 22.79 17.43
N LEU A 120 -18.76 21.92 17.63
CA LEU A 120 -18.86 20.81 18.57
C LEU A 120 -18.44 21.25 19.97
N PRO A 121 -19.14 20.76 21.02
CA PRO A 121 -18.74 21.02 22.40
C PRO A 121 -17.29 20.64 22.66
N GLY A 122 -16.52 21.53 23.29
CA GLY A 122 -15.11 21.28 23.63
C GLY A 122 -14.10 21.35 22.48
N ILE A 123 -14.50 21.81 21.30
CA ILE A 123 -13.60 21.87 20.12
C ILE A 123 -12.42 22.84 20.33
N ASP A 124 -12.53 23.77 21.26
CA ASP A 124 -11.48 24.74 21.61
C ASP A 124 -10.55 24.23 22.72
N SER A 125 -10.64 22.95 23.11
CA SER A 125 -9.75 22.35 24.11
C SER A 125 -8.30 22.35 23.65
N THR A 126 -7.38 22.45 24.60
CA THR A 126 -5.94 22.41 24.32
C THR A 126 -5.57 21.06 23.72
N GLY A 127 -4.76 21.08 22.65
CA GLY A 127 -4.34 19.86 21.93
C GLY A 127 -5.17 19.52 20.69
N ILE A 128 -6.18 20.35 20.36
CA ILE A 128 -6.95 20.21 19.12
C ILE A 128 -6.48 21.24 18.09
N PHE A 129 -6.13 20.78 16.91
CA PHE A 129 -5.57 21.59 15.83
C PHE A 129 -6.24 21.35 14.49
N THR A 130 -6.20 22.38 13.65
CA THR A 130 -6.40 22.29 12.20
C THR A 130 -5.10 22.65 11.52
N LEU A 131 -4.85 22.14 10.32
CA LEU A 131 -3.67 22.45 9.53
C LEU A 131 -4.09 23.15 8.25
N ARG A 132 -3.64 24.42 8.06
CA ARG A 132 -3.93 25.21 6.86
C ARG A 132 -2.74 26.00 6.35
N ASN A 133 -1.91 26.57 7.25
CA ASN A 133 -0.84 27.49 6.90
C ASN A 133 0.38 27.29 7.81
N VAL A 134 1.43 28.08 7.57
CA VAL A 134 2.70 28.01 8.33
C VAL A 134 2.49 28.28 9.83
N ALA A 135 1.62 29.21 10.19
CA ALA A 135 1.35 29.51 11.61
C ALA A 135 0.69 28.32 12.34
N ASP A 136 -0.22 27.60 11.67
CA ASP A 136 -0.78 26.37 12.22
C ASP A 136 0.28 25.30 12.40
N THR A 137 1.13 25.15 11.39
CA THR A 137 2.27 24.22 11.40
C THR A 137 3.23 24.52 12.54
N ASP A 138 3.62 25.77 12.72
CA ASP A 138 4.50 26.20 13.80
C ASP A 138 3.89 25.86 15.18
N ARG A 139 2.57 26.07 15.35
CA ARG A 139 1.85 25.73 16.60
C ARG A 139 1.83 24.23 16.85
N ILE A 140 1.52 23.42 15.84
CA ILE A 140 1.51 21.97 15.96
C ILE A 140 2.90 21.46 16.25
N LYS A 141 3.93 21.91 15.49
CA LYS A 141 5.33 21.52 15.68
C LYS A 141 5.83 21.85 17.07
N ALA A 142 5.56 23.07 17.56
CA ALA A 142 5.93 23.48 18.93
C ALA A 142 5.21 22.60 19.98
N TYR A 143 3.94 22.27 19.77
CA TYR A 143 3.19 21.40 20.67
C TYR A 143 3.80 20.00 20.74
N VAL A 144 4.09 19.39 19.60
CA VAL A 144 4.68 18.05 19.50
C VAL A 144 6.09 18.02 20.07
N ASN A 145 6.93 19.04 19.80
CA ASN A 145 8.29 19.11 20.32
C ASN A 145 8.33 19.29 21.85
N ASN A 146 7.41 20.08 22.40
CA ASN A 146 7.33 20.29 23.85
C ASN A 146 6.76 19.08 24.59
N ARG A 147 5.91 18.32 23.91
CA ARG A 147 5.27 17.13 24.45
C ARG A 147 5.07 16.10 23.33
N PRO A 148 6.05 15.20 23.08
CA PRO A 148 5.89 14.12 22.10
C PRO A 148 4.60 13.33 22.39
N PRO A 149 3.65 13.25 21.44
CA PRO A 149 2.40 12.57 21.67
C PRO A 149 2.61 11.04 21.70
N ARG A 150 2.05 10.38 22.69
CA ARG A 150 1.95 8.91 22.72
C ARG A 150 0.74 8.43 21.90
N ARG A 151 -0.36 9.17 21.96
CA ARG A 151 -1.63 8.89 21.27
C ARG A 151 -2.05 10.09 20.44
N ALA A 152 -2.26 9.89 19.17
CA ALA A 152 -2.74 10.90 18.24
C ALA A 152 -4.07 10.48 17.62
N VAL A 153 -5.04 11.39 17.57
CA VAL A 153 -6.31 11.15 16.89
C VAL A 153 -6.42 12.09 15.71
N VAL A 154 -6.63 11.53 14.53
CA VAL A 154 -6.89 12.29 13.30
C VAL A 154 -8.36 12.11 12.92
N ILE A 155 -9.11 13.21 12.88
CA ILE A 155 -10.53 13.21 12.53
C ILE A 155 -10.68 13.64 11.08
N GLY A 156 -11.12 12.69 10.23
CA GLY A 156 -11.21 12.82 8.79
C GLY A 156 -10.04 12.11 8.07
N ALA A 157 -10.39 11.20 7.19
CA ALA A 157 -9.46 10.31 6.47
C ALA A 157 -9.23 10.72 5.00
N GLY A 158 -9.19 12.03 4.73
CA GLY A 158 -8.77 12.61 3.44
C GLY A 158 -7.25 12.71 3.33
N PHE A 159 -6.77 13.40 2.27
CA PHE A 159 -5.33 13.59 2.02
C PHE A 159 -4.57 14.14 3.23
N ILE A 160 -4.98 15.31 3.75
CA ILE A 160 -4.32 15.97 4.90
C ILE A 160 -4.34 15.06 6.13
N GLY A 161 -5.47 14.36 6.37
CA GLY A 161 -5.60 13.46 7.51
C GLY A 161 -4.64 12.29 7.45
N LEU A 162 -4.51 11.65 6.30
CA LEU A 162 -3.61 10.51 6.11
C LEU A 162 -2.13 10.94 6.17
N GLU A 163 -1.77 12.09 5.57
CA GLU A 163 -0.43 12.65 5.69
C GLU A 163 -0.08 13.00 7.14
N MET A 164 -1.01 13.59 7.90
CA MET A 164 -0.80 13.86 9.33
C MET A 164 -0.71 12.58 10.16
N ALA A 165 -1.52 11.56 9.84
CA ALA A 165 -1.47 10.26 10.50
C ALA A 165 -0.09 9.59 10.32
N GLU A 166 0.43 9.55 9.09
CA GLU A 166 1.76 9.03 8.77
C GLU A 166 2.86 9.78 9.55
N ASN A 167 2.82 11.12 9.53
CA ASN A 167 3.86 11.94 10.14
C ASN A 167 3.82 11.89 11.68
N LEU A 168 2.64 11.83 12.29
CA LEU A 168 2.52 11.64 13.74
C LEU A 168 2.95 10.22 14.18
N HIS A 169 2.65 9.22 13.36
CA HIS A 169 3.13 7.86 13.57
C HIS A 169 4.66 7.77 13.50
N ALA A 170 5.28 8.45 12.52
CA ALA A 170 6.73 8.52 12.41
C ALA A 170 7.42 9.15 13.64
N LEU A 171 6.72 10.03 14.35
CA LEU A 171 7.16 10.61 15.64
C LEU A 171 6.90 9.69 16.84
N GLY A 172 6.46 8.46 16.61
CA GLY A 172 6.26 7.42 17.64
C GLY A 172 4.87 7.43 18.29
N ALA A 173 3.91 8.20 17.78
CA ALA A 173 2.57 8.18 18.30
C ALA A 173 1.77 6.94 17.83
N GLN A 174 0.99 6.34 18.72
CA GLN A 174 -0.08 5.44 18.32
C GLN A 174 -1.21 6.27 17.69
N VAL A 175 -1.50 6.01 16.42
CA VAL A 175 -2.45 6.82 15.65
C VAL A 175 -3.80 6.13 15.56
N SER A 176 -4.86 6.90 15.81
CA SER A 176 -6.24 6.53 15.54
C SER A 176 -6.84 7.48 14.51
N ILE A 177 -7.43 6.96 13.44
CA ILE A 177 -8.14 7.73 12.43
C ILE A 177 -9.65 7.53 12.67
N VAL A 178 -10.40 8.65 12.77
CA VAL A 178 -11.85 8.66 12.95
C VAL A 178 -12.48 9.24 11.69
N GLU A 179 -13.31 8.45 11.01
CA GLU A 179 -13.96 8.84 9.76
C GLU A 179 -15.48 8.55 9.85
N MET A 180 -16.27 9.56 9.50
CA MET A 180 -17.73 9.44 9.48
C MET A 180 -18.25 8.55 8.36
N GLY A 181 -17.51 8.49 7.25
CA GLY A 181 -17.78 7.59 6.15
C GLY A 181 -17.30 6.16 6.42
N ASN A 182 -17.70 5.26 5.55
CA ASN A 182 -17.30 3.84 5.62
C ASN A 182 -15.91 3.55 5.03
N GLN A 183 -15.15 4.59 4.64
CA GLN A 183 -13.85 4.42 3.98
C GLN A 183 -12.94 5.64 4.14
N VAL A 184 -11.64 5.39 4.11
CA VAL A 184 -10.63 6.42 3.89
C VAL A 184 -10.59 6.85 2.41
N MET A 185 -9.93 7.96 2.08
CA MET A 185 -9.70 8.43 0.71
C MET A 185 -10.99 8.51 -0.11
N ALA A 186 -11.85 9.46 0.22
CA ALA A 186 -13.12 9.67 -0.48
C ALA A 186 -13.04 9.78 -2.03
N PRO A 187 -11.93 10.18 -2.68
CA PRO A 187 -11.83 10.21 -4.15
C PRO A 187 -11.85 8.83 -4.83
N ILE A 188 -11.57 7.73 -4.12
CA ILE A 188 -11.57 6.37 -4.69
C ILE A 188 -12.79 5.55 -4.28
N ASP A 189 -13.09 4.47 -5.01
CA ASP A 189 -14.16 3.53 -4.67
C ASP A 189 -13.76 2.65 -3.47
N PHE A 190 -14.76 2.14 -2.75
CA PHE A 190 -14.57 1.34 -1.54
C PHE A 190 -13.60 0.15 -1.73
N SER A 191 -13.70 -0.59 -2.85
CA SER A 191 -12.82 -1.73 -3.10
C SER A 191 -11.33 -1.36 -3.22
N MET A 192 -11.04 -0.12 -3.61
CA MET A 192 -9.67 0.41 -3.66
C MET A 192 -9.26 0.96 -2.28
N ALA A 193 -10.17 1.66 -1.59
CA ALA A 193 -9.95 2.14 -0.23
C ALA A 193 -9.72 0.99 0.76
N ALA A 194 -10.38 -0.15 0.57
CA ALA A 194 -10.20 -1.34 1.40
C ALA A 194 -8.77 -1.88 1.39
N LEU A 195 -8.03 -1.73 0.29
CA LEU A 195 -6.60 -2.06 0.24
C LEU A 195 -5.78 -1.12 1.15
N VAL A 196 -6.17 0.16 1.18
CA VAL A 196 -5.54 1.16 2.06
C VAL A 196 -5.89 0.89 3.52
N HIS A 197 -7.13 0.44 3.82
CA HIS A 197 -7.51 0.03 5.17
C HIS A 197 -6.60 -1.08 5.71
N GLN A 198 -6.38 -2.13 4.90
CA GLN A 198 -5.49 -3.23 5.29
C GLN A 198 -4.08 -2.72 5.58
N HIS A 199 -3.56 -1.86 4.69
CA HIS A 199 -2.24 -1.29 4.86
C HIS A 199 -2.11 -0.44 6.13
N LEU A 200 -3.09 0.42 6.43
CA LEU A 200 -3.12 1.22 7.65
C LEU A 200 -3.15 0.35 8.91
N MET A 201 -3.97 -0.70 8.93
CA MET A 201 -4.01 -1.66 10.05
C MET A 201 -2.68 -2.41 10.20
N GLU A 202 -2.03 -2.81 9.09
CA GLU A 202 -0.70 -3.44 9.10
C GLU A 202 0.38 -2.52 9.67
N LYS A 203 0.22 -1.19 9.53
CA LYS A 203 1.08 -0.17 10.15
C LYS A 203 0.72 0.13 11.61
N GLY A 204 -0.27 -0.56 12.18
CA GLY A 204 -0.68 -0.35 13.58
C GLY A 204 -1.60 0.85 13.79
N VAL A 205 -2.20 1.39 12.73
CA VAL A 205 -3.17 2.50 12.82
C VAL A 205 -4.56 1.96 13.14
N ASN A 206 -5.20 2.50 14.16
CA ASN A 206 -6.59 2.20 14.48
C ASN A 206 -7.55 2.96 13.57
N LEU A 207 -8.45 2.25 12.90
CA LEU A 207 -9.46 2.83 12.00
C LEU A 207 -10.84 2.78 12.64
N TYR A 208 -11.39 3.92 12.99
CA TYR A 208 -12.77 4.10 13.46
C TYR A 208 -13.61 4.65 12.31
N LEU A 209 -14.08 3.74 11.44
CA LEU A 209 -14.96 4.07 10.31
C LEU A 209 -16.42 4.10 10.76
N GLU A 210 -17.25 4.85 10.02
CA GLU A 210 -18.67 5.09 10.34
C GLU A 210 -18.88 5.68 11.74
N GLN A 211 -17.85 6.41 12.24
CA GLN A 211 -17.88 7.04 13.55
C GLN A 211 -17.92 8.57 13.43
N ALA A 212 -18.93 9.16 14.00
CA ALA A 212 -19.07 10.63 14.08
C ALA A 212 -18.70 11.11 15.48
N VAL A 213 -17.86 12.14 15.56
CA VAL A 213 -17.51 12.80 16.82
C VAL A 213 -18.70 13.64 17.30
N ALA A 214 -19.04 13.51 18.56
CA ALA A 214 -20.10 14.27 19.23
C ALA A 214 -19.55 15.47 20.01
N SER A 215 -18.44 15.27 20.75
CA SER A 215 -17.86 16.32 21.62
C SER A 215 -16.40 15.99 21.92
N PHE A 216 -15.74 16.96 22.53
CA PHE A 216 -14.42 16.84 23.12
C PHE A 216 -14.49 17.22 24.60
N GLU A 217 -13.78 16.48 25.43
CA GLU A 217 -13.68 16.74 26.88
C GLU A 217 -12.21 16.86 27.26
N GLN A 218 -11.85 17.92 28.00
CA GLN A 218 -10.48 18.05 28.50
C GLN A 218 -10.31 17.08 29.67
N ALA A 219 -9.36 16.14 29.56
CA ALA A 219 -9.01 15.16 30.57
C ALA A 219 -7.57 15.41 31.06
N GLY A 220 -7.39 16.38 31.98
CA GLY A 220 -6.07 16.84 32.38
C GLY A 220 -5.28 17.46 31.22
N LYS A 221 -4.20 16.80 30.80
CA LYS A 221 -3.40 17.22 29.63
C LYS A 221 -3.82 16.54 28.33
N GLU A 222 -4.78 15.63 28.37
CA GLU A 222 -5.29 14.85 27.22
C GLU A 222 -6.66 15.35 26.80
N VAL A 223 -7.06 14.99 25.60
CA VAL A 223 -8.38 15.24 25.04
C VAL A 223 -9.09 13.91 24.90
N LYS A 224 -10.27 13.79 25.51
CA LYS A 224 -11.19 12.69 25.31
C LYS A 224 -12.09 13.02 24.13
N VAL A 225 -11.99 12.25 23.07
CA VAL A 225 -12.82 12.36 21.86
C VAL A 225 -14.02 11.44 22.04
N VAL A 226 -15.21 12.01 22.13
CA VAL A 226 -16.48 11.28 22.38
C VAL A 226 -17.22 11.12 21.07
N PHE A 227 -17.59 9.87 20.74
CA PHE A 227 -18.36 9.54 19.55
C PHE A 227 -19.88 9.61 19.80
N LYS A 228 -20.67 9.77 18.73
CA LYS A 228 -22.13 9.78 18.83
C LYS A 228 -22.74 8.48 19.37
N ASN A 229 -22.04 7.35 19.26
CA ASN A 229 -22.48 6.07 19.83
C ASN A 229 -22.15 5.91 21.32
N GLY A 230 -21.58 6.94 21.98
CA GLY A 230 -21.20 6.95 23.39
C GLY A 230 -19.81 6.40 23.69
N GLN A 231 -19.14 5.77 22.75
CA GLN A 231 -17.75 5.38 22.90
C GLN A 231 -16.82 6.59 22.91
N SER A 232 -15.63 6.45 23.43
CA SER A 232 -14.63 7.52 23.47
C SER A 232 -13.21 6.97 23.41
N ILE A 233 -12.30 7.81 22.93
CA ILE A 233 -10.85 7.54 22.92
C ILE A 233 -10.10 8.73 23.49
N LEU A 234 -8.95 8.48 24.13
CA LEU A 234 -8.07 9.51 24.66
C LEU A 234 -6.96 9.84 23.67
N ALA A 235 -6.57 11.11 23.60
CA ALA A 235 -5.51 11.60 22.74
C ALA A 235 -4.65 12.66 23.42
N ASP A 236 -3.35 12.65 23.16
CA ASP A 236 -2.45 13.74 23.51
C ASP A 236 -2.58 14.90 22.51
N ILE A 237 -2.89 14.57 21.26
CA ILE A 237 -3.10 15.53 20.17
C ILE A 237 -4.25 15.08 19.27
N VAL A 238 -5.07 16.03 18.83
CA VAL A 238 -6.18 15.82 17.88
C VAL A 238 -5.97 16.72 16.67
N ILE A 239 -6.00 16.13 15.48
CA ILE A 239 -5.98 16.87 14.21
C ILE A 239 -7.36 16.80 13.55
N LEU A 240 -7.98 17.96 13.35
CA LEU A 240 -9.25 18.09 12.63
C LEU A 240 -8.96 18.23 11.13
N SER A 241 -9.28 17.24 10.35
CA SER A 241 -9.05 17.15 8.90
C SER A 241 -10.32 16.74 8.15
N ILE A 242 -11.47 17.23 8.58
CA ILE A 242 -12.81 16.85 8.07
C ILE A 242 -13.21 17.58 6.79
N GLY A 243 -12.24 18.13 6.07
CA GLY A 243 -12.40 18.82 4.80
C GLY A 243 -12.20 20.32 4.91
N VAL A 244 -12.34 20.98 3.77
CA VAL A 244 -12.17 22.42 3.59
C VAL A 244 -13.39 23.00 2.87
N ARG A 245 -13.61 24.28 3.02
CA ARG A 245 -14.64 25.05 2.29
C ARG A 245 -14.01 26.25 1.60
N PRO A 246 -14.52 26.67 0.43
CA PRO A 246 -14.04 27.85 -0.27
C PRO A 246 -14.11 29.09 0.62
N GLU A 247 -13.06 29.93 0.59
CA GLU A 247 -13.07 31.19 1.30
C GLU A 247 -13.74 32.26 0.44
N THR A 248 -15.05 32.42 0.64
CA THR A 248 -15.94 33.28 -0.16
C THR A 248 -16.45 34.51 0.60
N THR A 249 -15.98 34.76 1.80
CA THR A 249 -16.49 35.87 2.67
C THR A 249 -16.43 37.23 1.98
N LEU A 250 -15.26 37.57 1.37
CA LEU A 250 -15.07 38.80 0.62
C LEU A 250 -15.98 38.89 -0.60
N ALA A 251 -16.09 37.79 -1.37
CA ALA A 251 -16.91 37.75 -2.57
C ALA A 251 -18.40 37.91 -2.25
N ARG A 252 -18.87 37.31 -1.14
CA ARG A 252 -20.27 37.52 -0.65
C ARG A 252 -20.51 38.93 -0.22
N ALA A 253 -19.60 39.51 0.55
CA ALA A 253 -19.72 40.91 1.02
C ALA A 253 -19.69 41.89 -0.16
N ALA A 254 -18.98 41.56 -1.24
CA ALA A 254 -18.94 42.31 -2.49
C ALA A 254 -20.13 42.00 -3.43
N GLU A 255 -21.11 41.21 -3.02
CA GLU A 255 -22.24 40.77 -3.85
C GLU A 255 -21.86 40.12 -5.17
N LEU A 256 -20.73 39.42 -5.18
CA LEU A 256 -20.34 38.53 -6.30
C LEU A 256 -21.14 37.24 -6.28
N THR A 257 -21.44 36.69 -7.43
CA THR A 257 -22.21 35.44 -7.52
C THR A 257 -21.43 34.27 -6.93
N ILE A 258 -22.06 33.59 -5.98
CA ILE A 258 -21.57 32.32 -5.41
C ILE A 258 -22.35 31.20 -6.09
N GLY A 259 -21.63 30.18 -6.57
CA GLY A 259 -22.22 29.06 -7.26
C GLY A 259 -22.91 28.03 -6.34
N GLU A 260 -23.53 27.03 -6.94
CA GLU A 260 -24.34 26.01 -6.24
C GLU A 260 -23.49 25.12 -5.33
N ALA A 261 -22.22 24.86 -5.68
CA ALA A 261 -21.31 24.07 -4.84
C ALA A 261 -20.67 24.92 -3.72
N GLY A 262 -20.90 26.25 -3.71
CA GLY A 262 -20.48 27.16 -2.66
C GLY A 262 -19.20 27.94 -2.93
N GLY A 263 -18.57 27.77 -4.07
CA GLY A 263 -17.42 28.56 -4.54
C GLY A 263 -17.82 29.86 -5.24
N ILE A 264 -16.85 30.75 -5.48
CA ILE A 264 -17.05 31.94 -6.32
C ILE A 264 -17.33 31.46 -7.76
N ALA A 265 -18.49 31.79 -8.31
CA ALA A 265 -18.85 31.43 -9.67
C ALA A 265 -17.96 32.22 -10.65
N VAL A 266 -17.32 31.52 -11.59
CA VAL A 266 -16.52 32.13 -12.65
C VAL A 266 -16.96 31.61 -14.02
N ASN A 267 -16.75 32.44 -15.04
CA ASN A 267 -16.92 31.99 -16.42
C ASN A 267 -15.66 31.23 -16.91
N ASP A 268 -15.67 30.82 -18.18
CA ASP A 268 -14.58 30.06 -18.77
C ASP A 268 -13.23 30.83 -18.77
N TYR A 269 -13.26 32.15 -18.61
CA TYR A 269 -12.08 33.02 -18.55
C TYR A 269 -11.63 33.34 -17.12
N LEU A 270 -12.19 32.66 -16.12
CA LEU A 270 -11.92 32.87 -14.68
C LEU A 270 -12.39 34.24 -14.17
N GLN A 271 -13.33 34.88 -14.86
CA GLN A 271 -13.93 36.15 -14.50
C GLN A 271 -15.19 35.91 -13.68
N THR A 272 -15.39 36.70 -12.63
CA THR A 272 -16.57 36.64 -11.76
C THR A 272 -17.80 37.30 -12.42
N SER A 273 -18.85 37.54 -11.66
CA SER A 273 -20.00 38.33 -12.10
C SER A 273 -19.70 39.82 -12.29
N ASP A 274 -18.48 40.28 -12.02
CA ASP A 274 -17.96 41.61 -12.25
C ASP A 274 -16.79 41.56 -13.27
N GLU A 275 -16.87 42.35 -14.35
CA GLU A 275 -15.88 42.37 -15.45
C GLU A 275 -14.46 42.76 -15.03
N SER A 276 -14.30 43.45 -13.92
CA SER A 276 -13.01 43.86 -13.39
C SER A 276 -12.42 42.91 -12.37
N ILE A 277 -13.22 41.90 -11.91
CA ILE A 277 -12.83 40.99 -10.85
C ILE A 277 -12.75 39.55 -11.36
N TYR A 278 -11.61 38.93 -11.11
CA TYR A 278 -11.32 37.52 -11.43
C TYR A 278 -11.14 36.70 -10.13
N ALA A 279 -11.33 35.40 -10.20
CA ALA A 279 -11.06 34.52 -9.07
C ALA A 279 -10.46 33.19 -9.51
N ILE A 280 -9.59 32.63 -8.66
CA ILE A 280 -8.87 31.37 -8.93
C ILE A 280 -8.62 30.55 -7.65
N GLY A 281 -8.16 29.33 -7.86
CA GLY A 281 -7.74 28.40 -6.80
C GLY A 281 -8.92 27.76 -6.10
N ASP A 282 -8.69 27.38 -4.83
CA ASP A 282 -9.67 26.63 -4.04
C ASP A 282 -10.94 27.44 -3.72
N ALA A 283 -10.94 28.75 -3.99
CA ALA A 283 -12.06 29.63 -3.72
C ALA A 283 -13.17 29.58 -4.80
N ILE A 284 -12.88 29.04 -5.99
CA ILE A 284 -13.77 29.09 -7.14
C ILE A 284 -14.59 27.83 -7.33
N GLU A 285 -15.73 28.01 -7.99
CA GLU A 285 -16.55 26.95 -8.57
C GLU A 285 -16.50 27.05 -10.08
N PHE A 286 -16.29 25.91 -10.75
CA PHE A 286 -16.28 25.79 -12.19
C PHE A 286 -17.05 24.54 -12.64
N ARG A 287 -17.30 24.38 -13.95
CA ARG A 287 -17.97 23.20 -14.48
C ARG A 287 -16.99 22.02 -14.60
N HIS A 288 -17.38 20.87 -14.03
CA HIS A 288 -16.59 19.65 -14.17
C HIS A 288 -16.61 19.15 -15.63
N PRO A 289 -15.44 18.88 -16.26
CA PRO A 289 -15.37 18.55 -17.69
C PRO A 289 -16.20 17.32 -18.11
N ILE A 290 -16.33 16.31 -17.25
CA ILE A 290 -17.06 15.08 -17.56
C ILE A 290 -18.58 15.23 -17.33
N THR A 291 -19.00 15.89 -16.25
CA THR A 291 -20.41 15.94 -15.85
C THR A 291 -21.12 17.22 -16.26
N GLY A 292 -20.38 18.27 -16.59
CA GLY A 292 -20.90 19.62 -16.81
C GLY A 292 -21.51 20.28 -15.56
N LYS A 293 -21.48 19.59 -14.41
CA LYS A 293 -22.07 20.09 -13.14
C LYS A 293 -21.08 20.99 -12.38
N PRO A 294 -21.57 21.88 -11.51
CA PRO A 294 -20.76 22.69 -10.61
C PRO A 294 -19.78 21.82 -9.79
N TRP A 295 -18.54 22.27 -9.69
CA TRP A 295 -17.46 21.52 -9.08
C TRP A 295 -16.46 22.38 -8.32
N LEU A 296 -15.97 21.86 -7.19
CA LEU A 296 -14.88 22.45 -6.39
C LEU A 296 -13.66 21.54 -6.46
N ASN A 297 -12.47 22.13 -6.58
CA ASN A 297 -11.24 21.38 -6.72
C ASN A 297 -10.10 22.00 -5.91
N TYR A 298 -9.70 21.36 -4.84
CA TYR A 298 -8.72 21.86 -3.87
C TYR A 298 -7.32 21.31 -4.14
N LEU A 299 -6.77 21.60 -5.32
CA LEU A 299 -5.47 21.07 -5.75
C LEU A 299 -4.56 22.20 -6.28
N ALA A 300 -3.31 22.16 -5.88
CA ALA A 300 -2.30 23.18 -6.23
C ALA A 300 -1.98 23.21 -7.75
N GLY A 301 -1.98 22.07 -8.43
CA GLY A 301 -1.71 22.00 -9.86
C GLY A 301 -2.71 22.82 -10.69
N PRO A 302 -4.03 22.58 -10.57
CA PRO A 302 -5.06 23.42 -11.18
C PRO A 302 -4.97 24.90 -10.79
N ALA A 303 -4.74 25.24 -9.51
CA ALA A 303 -4.61 26.62 -9.05
C ALA A 303 -3.43 27.35 -9.75
N ASN A 304 -2.29 26.70 -9.90
CA ASN A 304 -1.14 27.26 -10.64
C ASN A 304 -1.44 27.45 -12.13
N ARG A 305 -2.16 26.51 -12.76
CA ARG A 305 -2.57 26.60 -14.16
C ARG A 305 -3.56 27.76 -14.37
N GLN A 306 -4.54 27.90 -13.46
CA GLN A 306 -5.46 29.03 -13.41
C GLN A 306 -4.71 30.35 -13.24
N GLY A 307 -3.72 30.41 -12.35
CA GLY A 307 -2.86 31.59 -12.15
C GLY A 307 -2.15 32.05 -13.41
N ARG A 308 -1.71 31.09 -14.25
CA ARG A 308 -1.10 31.40 -15.55
C ARG A 308 -2.13 31.94 -16.54
N ILE A 309 -3.29 31.32 -16.65
CA ILE A 309 -4.38 31.70 -17.57
C ILE A 309 -4.95 33.06 -17.17
N VAL A 310 -5.25 33.27 -15.90
CA VAL A 310 -5.86 34.52 -15.43
C VAL A 310 -4.94 35.70 -15.56
N ALA A 311 -3.61 35.50 -15.45
CA ALA A 311 -2.64 36.56 -15.66
C ALA A 311 -2.72 37.13 -17.08
N ASP A 312 -2.78 36.26 -18.09
CA ASP A 312 -2.94 36.66 -19.49
C ASP A 312 -4.33 37.27 -19.75
N ASN A 313 -5.40 36.76 -19.12
CA ASN A 313 -6.77 37.28 -19.23
C ASN A 313 -6.91 38.66 -18.56
N LEU A 314 -6.25 38.91 -17.44
CA LEU A 314 -6.18 40.24 -16.79
C LEU A 314 -5.55 41.29 -17.70
N LEU A 315 -4.65 40.88 -18.58
CA LEU A 315 -3.99 41.73 -19.59
C LEU A 315 -4.76 41.82 -20.93
N GLY A 316 -5.99 41.26 -21.00
CA GLY A 316 -6.90 41.37 -22.15
C GLY A 316 -6.92 40.17 -23.08
N ALA A 317 -6.20 39.08 -22.75
CA ALA A 317 -6.37 37.81 -23.47
C ALA A 317 -7.72 37.16 -23.14
N GLN A 318 -8.12 36.20 -23.97
CA GLN A 318 -9.32 35.38 -23.76
C GLN A 318 -8.96 33.91 -23.87
N ILE A 319 -8.19 33.45 -22.89
CA ILE A 319 -7.75 32.03 -22.79
C ILE A 319 -8.72 31.30 -21.90
N PRO A 320 -9.44 30.28 -22.42
CA PRO A 320 -10.40 29.55 -21.61
C PRO A 320 -9.70 28.58 -20.64
N TYR A 321 -10.29 28.42 -19.46
CA TYR A 321 -9.96 27.38 -18.50
C TYR A 321 -10.89 26.18 -18.71
N GLU A 322 -10.36 25.09 -19.20
CA GLU A 322 -11.10 23.87 -19.52
C GLU A 322 -11.53 23.04 -18.30
N GLY A 323 -11.36 23.55 -17.11
CA GLY A 323 -11.61 22.84 -15.86
C GLY A 323 -10.53 21.86 -15.45
N ALA A 324 -10.81 21.11 -14.39
CA ALA A 324 -9.95 20.06 -13.85
C ALA A 324 -10.77 18.78 -13.59
N ILE A 325 -10.16 17.63 -13.83
CA ILE A 325 -10.77 16.31 -13.64
C ILE A 325 -10.44 15.70 -12.27
N GLY A 326 -9.71 16.42 -11.41
CA GLY A 326 -9.41 15.98 -10.04
C GLY A 326 -8.31 14.93 -9.93
N THR A 327 -7.28 14.98 -10.80
CA THR A 327 -6.13 14.08 -10.69
C THR A 327 -5.35 14.37 -9.41
N SER A 328 -5.21 13.35 -8.58
CA SER A 328 -4.62 13.43 -7.24
C SER A 328 -3.82 12.19 -6.90
N ILE A 329 -2.81 12.37 -6.07
CA ILE A 329 -1.94 11.30 -5.58
C ILE A 329 -1.56 11.60 -4.14
N ALA A 330 -1.47 10.56 -3.33
CA ALA A 330 -0.98 10.63 -1.94
C ALA A 330 -0.08 9.45 -1.63
N LYS A 331 0.89 9.68 -0.80
CA LYS A 331 1.63 8.65 -0.09
C LYS A 331 0.91 8.35 1.22
N VAL A 332 0.68 7.08 1.51
CA VAL A 332 0.10 6.58 2.75
C VAL A 332 1.08 5.57 3.33
N PHE A 333 1.96 5.99 4.19
CA PHE A 333 3.17 5.26 4.61
C PHE A 333 4.05 4.93 3.39
N ASP A 334 4.21 3.67 3.04
CA ASP A 334 4.95 3.22 1.85
C ASP A 334 4.04 2.88 0.66
N MET A 335 2.73 2.96 0.83
CA MET A 335 1.74 2.76 -0.23
C MET A 335 1.41 4.08 -0.94
N THR A 336 1.27 4.03 -2.25
CA THR A 336 0.84 5.16 -3.08
C THR A 336 -0.60 4.96 -3.51
N VAL A 337 -1.43 5.98 -3.35
CA VAL A 337 -2.85 5.99 -3.73
C VAL A 337 -3.10 7.15 -4.68
N ALA A 338 -3.61 6.86 -5.86
CA ALA A 338 -3.88 7.88 -6.87
C ALA A 338 -5.26 7.72 -7.51
N SER A 339 -5.84 8.84 -7.94
CA SER A 339 -7.11 8.86 -8.67
C SER A 339 -7.17 9.98 -9.69
N THR A 340 -7.93 9.77 -10.74
CA THR A 340 -8.23 10.77 -11.78
C THR A 340 -9.62 10.57 -12.33
N GLY A 341 -10.29 11.64 -12.72
CA GLY A 341 -11.66 11.59 -13.22
C GLY A 341 -12.67 11.18 -12.15
N LEU A 342 -13.65 10.38 -12.50
CA LEU A 342 -14.77 10.05 -11.63
C LEU A 342 -14.79 8.58 -11.20
N PRO A 343 -14.79 8.30 -9.89
CA PRO A 343 -15.04 6.96 -9.36
C PRO A 343 -16.49 6.54 -9.59
N GLY A 344 -16.76 5.24 -9.56
CA GLY A 344 -18.09 4.69 -9.80
C GLY A 344 -19.19 5.29 -8.94
N LYS A 345 -18.91 5.58 -7.67
CA LYS A 345 -19.88 6.23 -6.77
C LYS A 345 -20.30 7.64 -7.23
N ARG A 346 -19.38 8.41 -7.81
CA ARG A 346 -19.68 9.75 -8.34
C ARG A 346 -20.45 9.67 -9.65
N LEU A 347 -20.12 8.72 -10.53
CA LEU A 347 -20.87 8.45 -11.76
C LEU A 347 -22.32 8.05 -11.43
N LYS A 348 -22.50 7.17 -10.44
CA LYS A 348 -23.84 6.78 -9.96
C LYS A 348 -24.63 7.98 -9.44
N GLN A 349 -24.01 8.85 -8.63
CA GLN A 349 -24.63 10.09 -8.12
C GLN A 349 -24.98 11.08 -9.26
N ALA A 350 -24.16 11.10 -10.31
CA ALA A 350 -24.41 11.95 -11.49
C ALA A 350 -25.48 11.38 -12.44
N GLY A 351 -25.93 10.13 -12.25
CA GLY A 351 -26.85 9.43 -13.14
C GLY A 351 -26.20 8.94 -14.45
N ILE A 352 -24.87 8.83 -14.48
CA ILE A 352 -24.11 8.38 -15.65
C ILE A 352 -24.00 6.86 -15.62
N VAL A 353 -24.42 6.20 -16.71
CA VAL A 353 -24.23 4.74 -16.88
C VAL A 353 -22.76 4.45 -17.10
N TYR A 354 -22.23 3.48 -16.39
CA TYR A 354 -20.84 3.10 -16.48
C TYR A 354 -20.62 1.60 -16.23
N ALA A 355 -19.55 1.08 -16.80
CA ALA A 355 -18.93 -0.19 -16.41
C ALA A 355 -17.62 0.06 -15.69
N SER A 356 -17.12 -0.93 -14.99
CA SER A 356 -15.80 -0.85 -14.34
C SER A 356 -15.07 -2.18 -14.41
N SER A 357 -13.75 -2.11 -14.40
CA SER A 357 -12.89 -3.29 -14.25
C SER A 357 -11.82 -3.04 -13.20
N THR A 358 -11.39 -4.11 -12.53
CA THR A 358 -10.30 -4.09 -11.57
C THR A 358 -9.26 -5.12 -11.98
N THR A 359 -8.01 -4.70 -12.08
CA THR A 359 -6.86 -5.54 -12.44
C THR A 359 -5.75 -5.42 -11.39
N HIS A 360 -4.94 -6.46 -11.25
CA HIS A 360 -3.83 -6.51 -10.29
C HIS A 360 -2.53 -6.92 -10.97
N PRO A 361 -1.98 -6.09 -11.85
CA PRO A 361 -0.67 -6.32 -12.46
C PRO A 361 0.47 -6.04 -11.47
N ALA A 362 1.69 -6.39 -11.88
CA ALA A 362 2.90 -5.93 -11.20
C ALA A 362 3.35 -4.57 -11.74
N SER A 363 4.13 -3.82 -10.95
CA SER A 363 4.70 -2.51 -11.33
C SER A 363 5.60 -2.59 -12.57
N HIS A 364 6.33 -3.69 -12.70
CA HIS A 364 7.20 -4.01 -13.82
C HIS A 364 7.29 -5.53 -14.04
N ALA A 365 8.17 -5.98 -14.94
CA ALA A 365 8.31 -7.38 -15.32
C ALA A 365 8.64 -8.27 -14.10
N GLY A 366 7.77 -9.24 -13.78
CA GLY A 366 7.88 -10.07 -12.58
C GLY A 366 9.10 -10.99 -12.54
N TYR A 367 9.85 -11.11 -13.63
CA TYR A 367 11.14 -11.80 -13.65
C TYR A 367 12.32 -10.87 -13.28
N TYR A 368 12.09 -9.57 -13.18
CA TYR A 368 13.06 -8.60 -12.69
C TYR A 368 12.82 -8.37 -11.17
N PRO A 369 13.88 -8.22 -10.37
CA PRO A 369 13.76 -8.04 -8.92
C PRO A 369 12.87 -6.85 -8.52
N ASP A 370 12.28 -6.94 -7.34
CA ASP A 370 11.50 -5.86 -6.70
C ASP A 370 10.18 -5.49 -7.39
N ALA A 371 9.64 -6.35 -8.25
CA ALA A 371 8.32 -6.13 -8.85
C ALA A 371 7.23 -6.13 -7.77
N MET A 372 6.56 -4.99 -7.58
CA MET A 372 5.55 -4.78 -6.56
C MET A 372 4.13 -4.88 -7.13
N PRO A 373 3.16 -5.41 -6.36
CA PRO A 373 1.78 -5.49 -6.82
C PRO A 373 1.15 -4.09 -6.94
N MET A 374 0.39 -3.90 -8.00
CA MET A 374 -0.41 -2.71 -8.26
C MET A 374 -1.86 -3.11 -8.48
N SER A 375 -2.80 -2.32 -7.99
CA SER A 375 -4.23 -2.51 -8.22
C SER A 375 -4.74 -1.32 -9.02
N ILE A 376 -5.33 -1.58 -10.19
CA ILE A 376 -5.87 -0.55 -11.08
C ILE A 376 -7.36 -0.81 -11.24
N LYS A 377 -8.17 0.22 -11.01
CA LYS A 377 -9.60 0.22 -11.32
C LYS A 377 -9.91 1.35 -12.27
N ILE A 378 -10.58 1.05 -13.38
CA ILE A 378 -11.06 2.05 -14.33
C ILE A 378 -12.59 2.03 -14.40
N THR A 379 -13.17 3.19 -14.73
CA THR A 379 -14.60 3.37 -15.03
C THR A 379 -14.77 3.93 -16.43
N PHE A 380 -15.70 3.39 -17.20
CA PHE A 380 -15.86 3.74 -18.60
C PHE A 380 -17.31 3.56 -19.06
N ASP A 381 -17.65 4.18 -20.17
CA ASP A 381 -18.92 4.00 -20.84
C ASP A 381 -19.02 2.58 -21.43
N PRO A 382 -20.07 1.81 -21.13
CA PRO A 382 -20.21 0.42 -21.59
C PRO A 382 -20.49 0.28 -23.10
N GLN A 383 -20.86 1.36 -23.80
CA GLN A 383 -21.17 1.34 -25.22
C GLN A 383 -20.04 1.91 -26.08
N THR A 384 -19.53 3.08 -25.69
CA THR A 384 -18.51 3.80 -26.48
C THR A 384 -17.08 3.51 -26.01
N GLY A 385 -16.92 3.04 -24.79
CA GLY A 385 -15.62 2.87 -24.15
C GLY A 385 -15.01 4.18 -23.63
N LYS A 386 -15.72 5.34 -23.68
CA LYS A 386 -15.22 6.62 -23.15
C LYS A 386 -14.75 6.43 -21.70
N LEU A 387 -13.52 6.82 -21.43
CA LEU A 387 -12.92 6.68 -20.11
C LEU A 387 -13.42 7.79 -19.18
N TYR A 388 -14.00 7.42 -18.04
CA TYR A 388 -14.51 8.36 -17.06
C TYR A 388 -13.61 8.56 -15.87
N GLY A 389 -12.86 7.53 -15.45
CA GLY A 389 -12.00 7.62 -14.30
C GLY A 389 -11.03 6.47 -14.15
N GLY A 390 -10.00 6.69 -13.36
CA GLY A 390 -9.00 5.71 -12.97
C GLY A 390 -8.57 5.87 -11.54
N GLN A 391 -8.27 4.75 -10.89
CA GLN A 391 -7.82 4.67 -9.50
C GLN A 391 -6.70 3.64 -9.43
N ILE A 392 -5.62 3.97 -8.77
CA ILE A 392 -4.46 3.09 -8.63
C ILE A 392 -4.02 3.07 -7.18
N VAL A 393 -3.78 1.87 -6.66
CA VAL A 393 -3.20 1.63 -5.33
C VAL A 393 -2.03 0.67 -5.50
N GLY A 394 -0.86 1.03 -5.04
CA GLY A 394 0.35 0.23 -5.20
C GLY A 394 1.56 0.86 -4.52
N TYR A 395 2.73 0.30 -4.74
CA TYR A 395 3.96 0.76 -4.10
C TYR A 395 4.93 1.44 -5.07
N ASP A 396 4.91 1.06 -6.34
CA ASP A 396 5.83 1.55 -7.36
C ASP A 396 5.10 1.80 -8.69
N GLY A 397 5.48 2.85 -9.42
CA GLY A 397 5.00 3.20 -10.75
C GLY A 397 3.52 3.59 -10.83
N VAL A 398 2.90 3.98 -9.72
CA VAL A 398 1.52 4.48 -9.62
C VAL A 398 1.40 5.85 -10.27
N ASP A 399 2.35 6.73 -10.01
CA ASP A 399 2.46 8.10 -10.52
C ASP A 399 2.45 8.15 -12.05
N LYS A 400 3.31 7.36 -12.69
CA LYS A 400 3.36 7.24 -14.15
C LYS A 400 1.99 6.86 -14.74
N ARG A 401 1.34 5.82 -14.20
CA ARG A 401 0.10 5.27 -14.76
C ARG A 401 -1.12 6.14 -14.51
N ILE A 402 -1.18 6.83 -13.38
CA ILE A 402 -2.29 7.75 -13.14
C ILE A 402 -2.21 8.96 -14.08
N ASP A 403 -1.02 9.41 -14.44
CA ASP A 403 -0.83 10.49 -15.41
C ASP A 403 -1.21 10.05 -16.83
N GLU A 404 -0.91 8.81 -17.24
CA GLU A 404 -1.38 8.24 -18.50
C GLU A 404 -2.91 8.20 -18.56
N LEU A 405 -3.58 7.71 -17.51
CA LEU A 405 -5.04 7.70 -17.41
C LEU A 405 -5.63 9.12 -17.44
N SER A 406 -5.01 10.05 -16.72
CA SER A 406 -5.40 11.46 -16.68
C SER A 406 -5.34 12.11 -18.06
N LEU A 407 -4.27 11.84 -18.80
CA LEU A 407 -4.08 12.35 -20.15
C LEU A 407 -5.19 11.85 -21.10
N VAL A 408 -5.47 10.54 -21.09
CA VAL A 408 -6.53 9.94 -21.92
C VAL A 408 -7.89 10.52 -21.56
N ILE A 409 -8.24 10.65 -20.28
CA ILE A 409 -9.51 11.26 -19.84
C ILE A 409 -9.59 12.72 -20.28
N LYS A 410 -8.50 13.49 -20.11
CA LYS A 410 -8.47 14.92 -20.47
C LYS A 410 -8.70 15.16 -21.95
N HIS A 411 -8.26 14.25 -22.80
CA HIS A 411 -8.49 14.28 -24.25
C HIS A 411 -9.75 13.54 -24.69
N GLU A 412 -10.69 13.28 -23.76
CA GLU A 412 -11.95 12.57 -24.02
C GLU A 412 -11.77 11.18 -24.66
N GLY A 413 -10.62 10.56 -24.43
CA GLY A 413 -10.25 9.27 -24.97
C GLY A 413 -11.03 8.11 -24.38
N THR A 414 -10.77 6.94 -24.89
CA THR A 414 -11.49 5.70 -24.64
C THR A 414 -10.58 4.62 -24.06
N ILE A 415 -11.15 3.50 -23.64
CA ILE A 415 -10.38 2.32 -23.23
C ILE A 415 -9.51 1.79 -24.37
N TYR A 416 -9.88 2.03 -25.63
CA TYR A 416 -9.10 1.64 -26.80
C TYR A 416 -7.82 2.47 -26.94
N ASP A 417 -7.83 3.71 -26.47
CA ASP A 417 -6.64 4.55 -26.46
C ASP A 417 -5.63 4.08 -25.39
N LEU A 418 -6.10 3.54 -24.25
CA LEU A 418 -5.23 2.89 -23.26
C LEU A 418 -4.43 1.72 -23.86
N MET A 419 -5.01 1.01 -24.82
CA MET A 419 -4.37 -0.12 -25.50
C MET A 419 -3.33 0.30 -26.55
N LYS A 420 -3.36 1.57 -26.96
CA LYS A 420 -2.49 2.16 -27.98
C LYS A 420 -1.40 3.05 -27.43
N VAL A 421 -1.43 3.34 -26.12
CA VAL A 421 -0.35 4.10 -25.50
C VAL A 421 0.97 3.35 -25.69
N GLU A 422 1.96 4.03 -26.27
CA GLU A 422 3.30 3.50 -26.45
C GLU A 422 4.15 3.80 -25.21
N GLN A 423 4.06 2.91 -24.21
CA GLN A 423 4.82 3.07 -22.98
C GLN A 423 6.29 2.68 -23.17
N ALA A 424 7.16 3.45 -22.56
CA ALA A 424 8.57 3.08 -22.46
C ALA A 424 8.74 1.77 -21.69
N TYR A 425 9.36 0.77 -22.32
CA TYR A 425 9.57 -0.54 -21.74
C TYR A 425 11.04 -0.90 -21.64
N ALA A 426 11.42 -1.26 -20.44
CA ALA A 426 12.53 -2.16 -20.12
C ALA A 426 12.16 -2.85 -18.80
N PRO A 427 12.71 -4.06 -18.50
CA PRO A 427 12.30 -4.85 -17.32
C PRO A 427 12.26 -4.10 -16.00
N PRO A 428 13.14 -3.15 -15.66
CA PRO A 428 13.09 -2.40 -14.41
C PRO A 428 11.95 -1.38 -14.30
N PHE A 429 11.34 -0.98 -15.43
CA PHE A 429 10.39 0.15 -15.48
C PHE A 429 8.95 -0.24 -15.77
N SER A 430 8.76 -1.35 -16.50
CA SER A 430 7.43 -1.84 -16.87
C SER A 430 7.47 -3.31 -17.25
N SER A 431 6.36 -3.84 -17.71
CA SER A 431 6.25 -5.11 -18.41
C SER A 431 5.90 -4.85 -19.88
N ALA A 432 6.17 -5.81 -20.76
CA ALA A 432 5.85 -5.69 -22.19
C ALA A 432 4.36 -5.46 -22.46
N LYS A 433 3.49 -5.88 -21.51
CA LYS A 433 2.08 -5.49 -21.44
C LYS A 433 1.95 -4.58 -20.23
N ASP A 434 2.01 -3.26 -20.44
CA ASP A 434 1.90 -2.31 -19.34
C ASP A 434 0.57 -2.47 -18.59
N PRO A 435 0.56 -2.26 -17.27
CA PRO A 435 -0.64 -2.24 -16.44
C PRO A 435 -1.83 -1.46 -17.01
N VAL A 436 -1.59 -0.30 -17.64
CA VAL A 436 -2.65 0.52 -18.26
C VAL A 436 -3.23 -0.17 -19.49
N ALA A 437 -2.38 -0.76 -20.34
CA ALA A 437 -2.84 -1.52 -21.50
C ALA A 437 -3.66 -2.75 -21.08
N ILE A 438 -3.24 -3.46 -20.02
CA ILE A 438 -4.00 -4.58 -19.44
C ILE A 438 -5.38 -4.13 -18.97
N ALA A 439 -5.49 -2.97 -18.31
CA ALA A 439 -6.80 -2.43 -17.91
C ALA A 439 -7.69 -2.17 -19.12
N GLY A 440 -7.14 -1.65 -20.23
CA GLY A 440 -7.83 -1.48 -21.51
C GLY A 440 -8.32 -2.81 -22.09
N TYR A 441 -7.46 -3.84 -22.15
CA TYR A 441 -7.85 -5.17 -22.67
C TYR A 441 -8.97 -5.82 -21.88
N VAL A 442 -8.97 -5.69 -20.56
CA VAL A 442 -10.04 -6.23 -19.70
C VAL A 442 -11.34 -5.45 -19.94
N ALA A 443 -11.29 -4.14 -20.07
CA ALA A 443 -12.45 -3.31 -20.38
C ALA A 443 -13.03 -3.63 -21.76
N GLU A 444 -12.19 -3.84 -22.79
CA GLU A 444 -12.62 -4.28 -24.12
C GLU A 444 -13.38 -5.61 -24.05
N ASN A 445 -12.88 -6.59 -23.29
CA ASN A 445 -13.55 -7.88 -23.13
C ASN A 445 -14.94 -7.72 -22.51
N ILE A 446 -15.14 -6.75 -21.62
CA ILE A 446 -16.45 -6.43 -21.04
C ILE A 446 -17.39 -5.83 -22.10
N ILE A 447 -16.93 -4.82 -22.83
CA ILE A 447 -17.73 -4.13 -23.86
C ILE A 447 -18.14 -5.09 -24.97
N LEU A 448 -17.24 -5.96 -25.41
CA LEU A 448 -17.52 -6.95 -26.45
C LEU A 448 -18.31 -8.18 -25.97
N GLY A 449 -18.75 -8.20 -24.70
CA GLY A 449 -19.45 -9.32 -24.13
C GLY A 449 -18.62 -10.62 -24.02
N ARG A 450 -17.29 -10.51 -24.16
CA ARG A 450 -16.37 -11.65 -24.03
C ARG A 450 -16.22 -12.11 -22.57
N VAL A 451 -16.67 -11.30 -21.62
CA VAL A 451 -16.78 -11.62 -20.21
C VAL A 451 -17.96 -10.86 -19.58
N LYS A 452 -18.69 -11.52 -18.71
CA LYS A 452 -19.68 -10.89 -17.83
C LYS A 452 -19.05 -10.76 -16.44
N PRO A 453 -18.70 -9.52 -15.98
CA PRO A 453 -18.15 -9.35 -14.65
C PRO A 453 -19.23 -9.50 -13.58
N VAL A 454 -18.87 -10.07 -12.45
CA VAL A 454 -19.58 -9.95 -11.18
C VAL A 454 -18.66 -9.25 -10.20
N TYR A 455 -19.22 -8.42 -9.33
CA TYR A 455 -18.44 -7.62 -8.39
C TYR A 455 -18.54 -8.19 -6.96
N TRP A 456 -17.60 -7.84 -6.11
CA TRP A 456 -17.55 -8.29 -4.73
C TRP A 456 -18.84 -8.03 -3.94
N ARG A 457 -19.55 -6.93 -4.24
CA ARG A 457 -20.83 -6.61 -3.61
C ARG A 457 -21.91 -7.59 -4.00
N ASP A 458 -21.96 -7.94 -5.28
CA ASP A 458 -22.96 -8.87 -5.79
C ASP A 458 -22.79 -10.24 -5.12
N LEU A 459 -21.53 -10.68 -4.92
CA LEU A 459 -21.24 -11.93 -4.20
C LEU A 459 -21.58 -11.89 -2.71
N ARG A 460 -21.42 -10.72 -2.07
CA ARG A 460 -21.79 -10.56 -0.66
C ARG A 460 -23.31 -10.69 -0.46
N ASP A 461 -24.07 -10.17 -1.41
CA ASP A 461 -25.52 -10.03 -1.30
C ASP A 461 -26.29 -11.22 -1.94
N ILE A 462 -25.60 -12.17 -2.59
CA ILE A 462 -26.17 -13.38 -3.21
C ILE A 462 -26.35 -14.51 -2.19
N GLU A 463 -27.48 -15.24 -2.28
CA GLU A 463 -27.65 -16.50 -1.58
C GLU A 463 -26.84 -17.61 -2.29
N LEU A 464 -25.82 -18.12 -1.61
CA LEU A 464 -24.86 -19.10 -2.17
C LEU A 464 -25.52 -20.38 -2.70
N LYS A 465 -26.76 -20.72 -2.21
CA LYS A 465 -27.51 -21.86 -2.72
C LYS A 465 -27.98 -21.71 -4.16
N ASP A 466 -28.11 -20.46 -4.66
CA ASP A 466 -28.67 -20.16 -5.98
C ASP A 466 -27.61 -20.10 -7.07
N VAL A 467 -26.32 -20.11 -6.70
CA VAL A 467 -25.20 -20.03 -7.61
C VAL A 467 -24.18 -21.15 -7.36
N PHE A 468 -23.31 -21.39 -8.34
CA PHE A 468 -22.18 -22.31 -8.21
C PHE A 468 -20.88 -21.48 -8.21
N LEU A 469 -20.19 -21.48 -7.08
CA LEU A 469 -18.90 -20.77 -6.95
C LEU A 469 -17.77 -21.70 -7.39
N LEU A 470 -17.09 -21.36 -8.48
CA LEU A 470 -16.02 -22.15 -9.05
C LEU A 470 -14.66 -21.45 -8.80
N ASP A 471 -13.87 -21.99 -7.86
CA ASP A 471 -12.50 -21.58 -7.63
C ASP A 471 -11.56 -22.33 -8.58
N VAL A 472 -10.93 -21.61 -9.48
CA VAL A 472 -10.06 -22.18 -10.51
C VAL A 472 -8.57 -22.07 -10.18
N ARG A 473 -8.26 -21.83 -8.91
CA ARG A 473 -6.89 -21.85 -8.39
C ARG A 473 -6.41 -23.28 -8.20
N THR A 474 -5.12 -23.41 -7.89
CA THR A 474 -4.56 -24.72 -7.54
C THR A 474 -5.15 -25.24 -6.23
N PRO A 475 -5.12 -26.56 -5.97
CA PRO A 475 -5.60 -27.12 -4.70
C PRO A 475 -4.88 -26.50 -3.49
N ASP A 476 -3.59 -26.23 -3.59
CA ASP A 476 -2.82 -25.61 -2.52
C ASP A 476 -3.31 -24.18 -2.21
N GLU A 477 -3.56 -23.36 -3.25
CA GLU A 477 -4.16 -22.05 -3.08
C GLU A 477 -5.57 -22.11 -2.47
N PHE A 478 -6.36 -23.14 -2.83
CA PHE A 478 -7.68 -23.36 -2.28
C PHE A 478 -7.63 -23.75 -0.80
N ALA A 479 -6.69 -24.61 -0.41
CA ALA A 479 -6.47 -25.03 0.97
C ALA A 479 -6.08 -23.84 1.90
N LEU A 480 -5.43 -22.81 1.37
CA LEU A 480 -5.16 -21.55 2.09
C LEU A 480 -6.39 -20.66 2.30
N GLY A 481 -7.56 -21.18 1.96
CA GLY A 481 -8.86 -20.54 2.11
C GLY A 481 -9.46 -20.06 0.80
N SER A 482 -10.79 -20.14 0.71
CA SER A 482 -11.60 -19.76 -0.45
C SER A 482 -12.88 -19.07 -0.01
N LEU A 483 -13.79 -18.80 -0.95
CA LEU A 483 -15.13 -18.35 -0.62
C LEU A 483 -15.93 -19.52 -0.01
N PRO A 484 -16.74 -19.27 1.02
CA PRO A 484 -17.58 -20.31 1.60
C PRO A 484 -18.45 -20.99 0.53
N GLY A 485 -18.48 -22.32 0.52
CA GLY A 485 -19.26 -23.10 -0.44
C GLY A 485 -18.66 -23.19 -1.86
N ALA A 486 -17.48 -22.67 -2.09
CA ALA A 486 -16.81 -22.79 -3.39
C ALA A 486 -16.31 -24.21 -3.63
N VAL A 487 -16.40 -24.64 -4.88
CA VAL A 487 -15.84 -25.90 -5.37
C VAL A 487 -14.56 -25.60 -6.13
N ASN A 488 -13.50 -26.35 -5.84
CA ASN A 488 -12.24 -26.19 -6.53
C ASN A 488 -12.09 -27.14 -7.72
N ILE A 489 -11.98 -26.56 -8.90
CA ILE A 489 -11.55 -27.26 -10.11
C ILE A 489 -10.45 -26.39 -10.73
N PRO A 490 -9.18 -26.79 -10.65
CA PRO A 490 -8.08 -26.03 -11.23
C PRO A 490 -8.31 -25.73 -12.71
N LEU A 491 -7.89 -24.54 -13.15
CA LEU A 491 -8.10 -24.08 -14.54
C LEU A 491 -7.69 -25.13 -15.58
N ASP A 492 -6.56 -25.80 -15.35
CA ASP A 492 -6.01 -26.76 -16.29
C ASP A 492 -6.81 -28.07 -16.38
N GLU A 493 -7.61 -28.36 -15.34
CA GLU A 493 -8.46 -29.57 -15.26
C GLU A 493 -9.90 -29.32 -15.74
N ILE A 494 -10.31 -28.07 -15.94
CA ILE A 494 -11.72 -27.73 -16.25
C ILE A 494 -12.22 -28.49 -17.49
N ARG A 495 -11.42 -28.62 -18.54
CA ARG A 495 -11.83 -29.26 -19.80
C ARG A 495 -12.14 -30.73 -19.60
N ASP A 496 -11.41 -31.41 -18.75
CA ASP A 496 -11.57 -32.85 -18.48
C ASP A 496 -12.69 -33.09 -17.44
N ARG A 497 -12.98 -32.10 -16.61
CA ARG A 497 -13.97 -32.19 -15.52
C ARG A 497 -15.22 -31.35 -15.77
N ILE A 498 -15.45 -30.93 -17.00
CA ILE A 498 -16.57 -30.07 -17.36
C ILE A 498 -17.94 -30.69 -17.07
N ALA A 499 -18.05 -32.02 -17.11
CA ALA A 499 -19.26 -32.78 -16.79
C ALA A 499 -19.67 -32.71 -15.30
N GLU A 500 -18.76 -32.29 -14.41
CA GLU A 500 -19.04 -32.11 -12.98
C GLU A 500 -19.76 -30.80 -12.70
N LEU A 501 -19.82 -29.89 -13.67
CA LEU A 501 -20.39 -28.55 -13.49
C LEU A 501 -21.90 -28.55 -13.71
N PRO A 502 -22.68 -27.86 -12.86
CA PRO A 502 -24.14 -27.82 -13.00
C PRO A 502 -24.54 -26.96 -14.22
N SER A 503 -25.44 -27.47 -15.03
CA SER A 503 -26.02 -26.78 -16.19
C SER A 503 -27.22 -25.90 -15.85
N ASN A 504 -27.78 -26.04 -14.64
CA ASN A 504 -29.03 -25.43 -14.19
C ASN A 504 -28.86 -24.29 -13.20
N LYS A 505 -27.62 -23.88 -12.92
CA LYS A 505 -27.29 -22.78 -12.03
C LYS A 505 -26.27 -21.82 -12.68
N PRO A 506 -26.33 -20.53 -12.36
CA PRO A 506 -25.27 -19.60 -12.73
C PRO A 506 -23.93 -20.03 -12.12
N ILE A 507 -22.86 -19.99 -12.92
CA ILE A 507 -21.50 -20.32 -12.49
C ILE A 507 -20.68 -19.04 -12.33
N TYR A 508 -20.15 -18.83 -11.14
CA TYR A 508 -19.31 -17.70 -10.82
C TYR A 508 -17.86 -18.17 -10.68
N THR A 509 -17.08 -17.90 -11.71
CA THR A 509 -15.65 -18.26 -11.76
C THR A 509 -14.81 -17.22 -11.04
N PHE A 510 -13.82 -17.66 -10.29
CA PHE A 510 -12.84 -16.74 -9.69
C PHE A 510 -11.49 -17.40 -9.47
N CYS A 511 -10.47 -16.57 -9.35
CA CYS A 511 -9.13 -16.94 -8.94
C CYS A 511 -8.54 -15.85 -8.02
N ALA A 512 -7.24 -15.84 -7.81
CA ALA A 512 -6.59 -14.84 -6.95
C ALA A 512 -6.86 -13.39 -7.41
N VAL A 513 -6.71 -13.09 -8.72
CA VAL A 513 -6.73 -11.73 -9.27
C VAL A 513 -7.66 -11.52 -10.49
N GLY A 514 -8.42 -12.55 -10.90
CA GLY A 514 -9.42 -12.49 -11.98
C GLY A 514 -9.00 -13.10 -13.33
N LEU A 515 -7.71 -13.24 -13.67
CA LEU A 515 -7.26 -13.72 -14.98
C LEU A 515 -7.62 -15.19 -15.24
N ARG A 516 -7.27 -16.11 -14.34
CA ARG A 516 -7.61 -17.54 -14.49
C ARG A 516 -9.13 -17.75 -14.48
N GLY A 517 -9.87 -16.95 -13.69
CA GLY A 517 -11.34 -16.94 -13.70
C GLY A 517 -11.89 -16.53 -15.07
N TYR A 518 -11.30 -15.52 -15.72
CA TYR A 518 -11.66 -15.15 -17.09
C TYR A 518 -11.39 -16.27 -18.09
N LEU A 519 -10.25 -16.95 -18.01
CA LEU A 519 -9.93 -18.07 -18.88
C LEU A 519 -10.94 -19.22 -18.70
N ALA A 520 -11.31 -19.55 -17.46
CA ALA A 520 -12.35 -20.50 -17.15
C ALA A 520 -13.72 -20.08 -17.72
N TYR A 521 -14.09 -18.81 -17.52
CA TYR A 521 -15.29 -18.24 -18.14
C TYR A 521 -15.32 -18.50 -19.66
N ARG A 522 -14.20 -18.24 -20.37
CA ARG A 522 -14.09 -18.44 -21.82
C ARG A 522 -14.24 -19.90 -22.22
N ILE A 523 -13.67 -20.82 -21.44
CA ILE A 523 -13.80 -22.26 -21.66
C ILE A 523 -15.28 -22.65 -21.53
N LEU A 524 -15.93 -22.27 -20.45
CA LEU A 524 -17.31 -22.65 -20.17
C LEU A 524 -18.31 -22.11 -21.19
N ILE A 525 -18.20 -20.84 -21.57
CA ILE A 525 -19.06 -20.23 -22.61
C ILE A 525 -18.93 -20.99 -23.94
N GLN A 526 -17.72 -21.37 -24.36
CA GLN A 526 -17.48 -22.11 -25.59
C GLN A 526 -17.97 -23.58 -25.52
N HIS A 527 -18.18 -24.11 -24.31
CA HIS A 527 -18.79 -25.42 -24.09
C HIS A 527 -20.32 -25.34 -23.86
N GLY A 528 -20.93 -24.18 -24.12
CA GLY A 528 -22.40 -24.01 -24.15
C GLY A 528 -23.04 -23.58 -22.82
N PHE A 529 -22.29 -23.33 -21.77
CA PHE A 529 -22.82 -22.73 -20.54
C PHE A 529 -23.25 -21.28 -20.80
N LYS A 530 -24.49 -20.93 -20.43
CA LYS A 530 -25.08 -19.61 -20.77
C LYS A 530 -24.90 -18.57 -19.67
N GLU A 531 -24.96 -18.99 -18.44
CA GLU A 531 -24.92 -18.13 -17.25
C GLU A 531 -23.61 -18.31 -16.50
N VAL A 532 -22.56 -17.74 -17.05
CA VAL A 532 -21.22 -17.72 -16.45
C VAL A 532 -20.82 -16.28 -16.17
N TYR A 533 -20.19 -16.04 -15.04
CA TYR A 533 -19.71 -14.73 -14.59
C TYR A 533 -18.31 -14.86 -14.03
N ASN A 534 -17.48 -13.80 -14.16
CA ASN A 534 -16.14 -13.79 -13.60
C ASN A 534 -16.00 -12.70 -12.55
N LEU A 535 -15.49 -13.03 -11.37
CA LEU A 535 -15.28 -12.08 -10.27
C LEU A 535 -14.19 -11.05 -10.65
N SER A 536 -14.61 -9.80 -10.84
CA SER A 536 -13.73 -8.70 -11.17
C SER A 536 -12.73 -8.43 -10.05
N GLY A 537 -11.42 -8.47 -10.38
CA GLY A 537 -10.33 -8.34 -9.40
C GLY A 537 -10.12 -9.56 -8.51
N GLY A 538 -10.90 -10.65 -8.72
CA GLY A 538 -10.73 -11.93 -8.05
C GLY A 538 -10.83 -11.88 -6.53
N LEU A 539 -10.33 -12.92 -5.90
CA LEU A 539 -10.38 -13.10 -4.45
C LEU A 539 -9.64 -12.00 -3.68
N LYS A 540 -8.59 -11.42 -4.26
CA LYS A 540 -7.84 -10.30 -3.65
C LYS A 540 -8.75 -9.09 -3.39
N THR A 541 -9.53 -8.68 -4.40
CA THR A 541 -10.48 -7.57 -4.25
C THR A 541 -11.60 -7.91 -3.27
N TYR A 542 -12.14 -9.13 -3.35
CA TYR A 542 -13.20 -9.58 -2.47
C TYR A 542 -12.74 -9.58 -1.00
N ARG A 543 -11.62 -10.23 -0.70
CA ARG A 543 -11.07 -10.30 0.66
C ARG A 543 -10.79 -8.93 1.25
N ALA A 544 -10.15 -8.05 0.49
CA ALA A 544 -9.89 -6.69 0.96
C ALA A 544 -11.20 -5.96 1.29
N ALA A 545 -12.21 -6.05 0.40
CA ALA A 545 -13.48 -5.34 0.56
C ALA A 545 -14.41 -5.93 1.64
N THR A 546 -14.19 -7.17 2.07
CA THR A 546 -15.01 -7.85 3.09
C THR A 546 -14.26 -8.11 4.40
N ALA A 547 -12.98 -7.76 4.47
CA ALA A 547 -12.19 -7.91 5.68
C ALA A 547 -12.73 -7.01 6.81
N PRO A 548 -12.82 -7.53 8.04
CA PRO A 548 -13.19 -6.72 9.19
C PRO A 548 -12.11 -5.67 9.48
N ILE A 549 -12.53 -4.55 10.04
CA ILE A 549 -11.62 -3.57 10.65
C ILE A 549 -11.25 -4.09 12.04
N ILE A 550 -9.96 -4.28 12.26
CA ILE A 550 -9.40 -4.74 13.53
C ILE A 550 -8.77 -3.53 14.22
N LEU A 551 -9.17 -3.28 15.45
CA LEU A 551 -8.55 -2.28 16.32
C LEU A 551 -7.43 -2.96 17.12
N HIS A 552 -6.28 -2.31 17.20
CA HIS A 552 -5.22 -2.72 18.09
C HIS A 552 -5.61 -2.29 19.51
N GLU A 553 -5.66 -3.22 20.46
CA GLU A 553 -5.92 -2.93 21.87
C GLU A 553 -4.83 -2.00 22.39
N ASN A 554 -5.25 -0.95 23.10
CA ASN A 554 -4.32 -0.14 23.86
C ASN A 554 -3.87 -1.04 25.04
N GLU A 555 -2.59 -1.34 25.14
CA GLU A 555 -2.03 -1.84 26.41
C GLU A 555 -2.32 -0.76 27.46
N GLU A 556 -3.34 -0.97 28.28
CA GLU A 556 -3.52 -0.24 29.53
C GLU A 556 -2.31 -0.60 30.41
N THR A 557 -1.27 0.20 30.33
CA THR A 557 -0.26 0.20 31.38
C THR A 557 -0.94 0.76 32.61
N ASP A 558 -1.23 -0.12 33.55
CA ASP A 558 -1.69 0.19 34.92
C ASP A 558 -0.56 0.99 35.60
N ASP A 559 -0.56 2.30 35.39
CA ASP A 559 0.37 3.23 36.04
C ASP A 559 -0.13 3.57 37.41
N THR A 560 0.19 2.68 38.37
CA THR A 560 0.43 3.15 39.75
C THR A 560 1.76 3.90 39.75
N PRO A 561 1.84 5.15 40.22
CA PRO A 561 3.07 5.91 40.15
C PRO A 561 4.07 5.42 41.22
N SER A 562 5.07 4.65 40.82
CA SER A 562 6.31 4.56 41.55
C SER A 562 7.20 5.73 41.11
N ALA A 563 7.34 6.69 42.00
CA ALA A 563 8.34 7.72 41.86
C ALA A 563 9.74 7.07 41.85
N GLN A 564 10.46 7.21 40.74
CA GLN A 564 11.89 7.46 40.68
C GLN A 564 12.43 7.47 39.23
N ASP A 565 13.00 8.60 38.92
CA ASP A 565 14.08 8.84 37.97
C ASP A 565 13.85 8.70 36.43
N SER A 566 13.59 9.87 35.85
CA SER A 566 13.91 10.15 34.46
C SER A 566 15.41 10.37 34.26
N PRO A 567 16.02 9.93 33.17
CA PRO A 567 17.20 10.60 32.65
C PRO A 567 16.89 11.43 31.40
N ALA A 568 17.28 12.68 31.48
CA ALA A 568 17.26 13.70 30.44
C ALA A 568 18.16 13.33 29.26
N LYS A 569 17.79 13.81 28.07
CA LYS A 569 18.67 13.86 26.90
C LYS A 569 19.89 14.72 27.19
N PRO A 570 21.09 14.34 26.79
CA PRO A 570 22.27 15.19 26.93
C PRO A 570 22.40 16.15 25.74
N SER A 571 22.50 17.43 26.09
CA SER A 571 23.04 18.48 25.22
C SER A 571 24.56 18.28 25.10
N VAL A 572 25.09 18.48 23.90
CA VAL A 572 26.52 18.42 23.58
C VAL A 572 27.25 19.62 24.16
N THR A 573 28.16 19.39 25.11
CA THR A 573 29.38 20.20 25.32
C THR A 573 30.51 19.28 25.73
N ALA A 574 31.65 19.49 25.09
CA ALA A 574 32.87 18.70 25.23
C ALA A 574 33.54 18.88 26.57
N GLU A 575 34.00 17.79 27.18
CA GLU A 575 35.31 17.60 27.78
C GLU A 575 35.47 16.19 28.34
N ALA A 576 36.56 15.53 27.99
CA ALA A 576 36.99 14.18 28.44
C ALA A 576 37.81 14.29 29.73
N PRO A 577 38.29 13.21 30.41
CA PRO A 577 38.06 11.79 30.26
C PRO A 577 37.85 11.03 31.56
N GLN A 578 37.39 9.81 31.58
CA GLN A 578 37.99 8.55 32.14
C GLN A 578 36.98 7.44 32.41
N THR A 579 37.22 6.36 31.70
CA THR A 579 37.05 4.93 31.99
C THR A 579 35.91 4.40 32.86
N THR A 580 34.95 3.69 32.20
CA THR A 580 34.76 2.22 32.30
C THR A 580 33.84 1.75 31.18
N THR A 581 34.31 0.74 30.46
CA THR A 581 33.71 0.17 29.26
C THR A 581 32.43 -0.63 29.57
N ALA A 582 31.27 -0.15 29.06
CA ALA A 582 30.19 -1.04 28.65
C ALA A 582 30.14 -0.95 27.14
N ALA A 583 30.59 -2.00 26.46
CA ALA A 583 30.62 -2.06 24.99
C ALA A 583 29.20 -2.01 24.41
N ASN A 584 28.96 -1.15 23.45
CA ASN A 584 27.77 -1.23 22.59
C ASN A 584 27.69 -2.65 22.01
N PRO A 585 26.54 -3.34 22.08
CA PRO A 585 26.43 -4.69 21.54
C PRO A 585 26.78 -4.66 20.05
N LYS A 586 27.70 -5.52 19.66
CA LYS A 586 28.09 -5.69 18.25
C LYS A 586 26.86 -6.06 17.45
N THR A 587 26.50 -5.24 16.45
CA THR A 587 25.40 -5.53 15.55
C THR A 587 25.95 -5.95 14.19
N ILE A 588 25.61 -7.15 13.73
CA ILE A 588 25.98 -7.67 12.41
C ILE A 588 24.82 -7.40 11.46
N ARG A 589 25.08 -6.74 10.34
CA ARG A 589 24.08 -6.51 9.27
C ARG A 589 24.16 -7.60 8.24
N VAL A 590 22.99 -8.20 7.91
CA VAL A 590 22.84 -9.31 6.98
C VAL A 590 21.83 -8.91 5.89
N ASP A 591 22.27 -8.95 4.65
CA ASP A 591 21.39 -8.76 3.51
C ASP A 591 20.83 -10.12 3.05
N ALA A 592 19.53 -10.32 3.19
CA ALA A 592 18.77 -11.48 2.72
C ALA A 592 17.76 -11.10 1.62
N CYS A 593 17.96 -9.94 0.97
CA CYS A 593 17.13 -9.53 -0.16
C CYS A 593 17.21 -10.53 -1.30
N GLY A 594 16.08 -10.74 -2.00
CA GLY A 594 15.97 -11.69 -3.10
C GLY A 594 15.85 -13.17 -2.68
N LEU A 595 16.06 -13.49 -1.40
CA LEU A 595 15.79 -14.83 -0.88
C LEU A 595 14.27 -14.96 -0.58
N GLN A 596 13.72 -16.12 -0.93
CA GLN A 596 12.35 -16.49 -0.57
C GLN A 596 12.36 -17.47 0.60
N CYS A 597 11.26 -17.55 1.36
CA CYS A 597 11.12 -18.49 2.47
C CYS A 597 11.55 -19.92 2.05
N PRO A 598 12.40 -20.64 2.86
CA PRO A 598 12.89 -20.26 4.20
C PRO A 598 14.26 -19.54 4.19
N GLY A 599 14.78 -19.15 3.02
CA GLY A 599 16.12 -18.58 2.85
C GLY A 599 16.49 -17.47 3.83
N PRO A 600 15.66 -16.41 4.03
CA PRO A 600 15.95 -15.34 4.99
C PRO A 600 16.08 -15.87 6.43
N VAL A 601 15.20 -16.79 6.85
CA VAL A 601 15.20 -17.37 8.21
C VAL A 601 16.42 -18.25 8.44
N LEU A 602 16.82 -19.03 7.45
CA LEU A 602 18.02 -19.87 7.51
C LEU A 602 19.29 -19.02 7.59
N LYS A 603 19.37 -17.95 6.80
CA LYS A 603 20.50 -17.02 6.84
C LYS A 603 20.57 -16.28 8.19
N MET A 604 19.42 -15.90 8.73
CA MET A 604 19.26 -15.35 10.07
C MET A 604 19.79 -16.31 11.13
N LYS A 605 19.32 -17.56 11.13
CA LYS A 605 19.75 -18.60 12.07
C LYS A 605 21.27 -18.78 12.02
N LYS A 606 21.84 -18.98 10.81
CA LYS A 606 23.29 -19.18 10.63
C LYS A 606 24.11 -18.04 11.21
N THR A 607 23.66 -16.79 11.05
CA THR A 607 24.35 -15.64 11.65
C THR A 607 24.15 -15.61 13.16
N MET A 608 22.92 -15.86 13.66
CA MET A 608 22.63 -15.92 15.08
C MET A 608 23.45 -17.01 15.80
N ASP A 609 23.73 -18.13 15.17
CA ASP A 609 24.55 -19.22 15.73
C ASP A 609 26.00 -18.79 15.96
N THR A 610 26.49 -17.75 15.26
CA THR A 610 27.85 -17.19 15.43
C THR A 610 27.93 -16.11 16.50
N LEU A 611 26.80 -15.65 17.04
CA LEU A 611 26.72 -14.58 18.03
C LEU A 611 26.77 -15.12 19.45
N VAL A 612 27.34 -14.30 20.38
CA VAL A 612 27.23 -14.52 21.79
C VAL A 612 26.01 -13.79 22.36
N PRO A 613 25.46 -14.25 23.53
CA PRO A 613 24.33 -13.59 24.15
C PRO A 613 24.53 -12.08 24.32
N GLY A 614 23.50 -11.31 23.98
CA GLY A 614 23.53 -9.85 23.97
C GLY A 614 24.01 -9.19 22.70
N GLU A 615 24.67 -9.92 21.77
CA GLU A 615 24.97 -9.39 20.43
C GLU A 615 23.72 -9.39 19.54
N ARG A 616 23.70 -8.52 18.52
CA ARG A 616 22.53 -8.29 17.65
C ARG A 616 22.81 -8.59 16.19
N VAL A 617 21.77 -9.00 15.49
CA VAL A 617 21.75 -9.06 14.02
C VAL A 617 20.66 -8.16 13.47
N GLU A 618 20.98 -7.37 12.45
CA GLU A 618 20.03 -6.64 11.62
C GLU A 618 19.93 -7.34 10.29
N ILE A 619 18.73 -7.81 9.93
CA ILE A 619 18.51 -8.56 8.68
C ILE A 619 17.55 -7.79 7.80
N VAL A 620 17.93 -7.61 6.54
CA VAL A 620 17.12 -7.00 5.51
C VAL A 620 16.64 -8.09 4.55
N ALA A 621 15.33 -8.20 4.33
CA ALA A 621 14.75 -9.19 3.41
C ALA A 621 13.62 -8.57 2.59
N THR A 622 13.40 -9.08 1.38
CA THR A 622 12.29 -8.70 0.48
C THR A 622 11.11 -9.66 0.53
N ASP A 623 11.21 -10.72 1.34
CA ASP A 623 10.11 -11.66 1.56
C ASP A 623 9.04 -11.03 2.45
N PRO A 624 7.76 -10.91 2.00
CA PRO A 624 6.69 -10.29 2.76
C PRO A 624 6.33 -11.03 4.06
N GLY A 625 6.62 -12.33 4.15
CA GLY A 625 6.39 -13.16 5.34
C GLY A 625 7.51 -13.09 6.38
N PHE A 626 8.70 -12.62 5.98
CA PHE A 626 9.92 -12.74 6.77
C PHE A 626 9.81 -12.17 8.19
N SER A 627 9.20 -11.01 8.37
CA SER A 627 9.10 -10.38 9.70
C SER A 627 8.26 -11.19 10.68
N ARG A 628 7.22 -11.88 10.20
CA ARG A 628 6.39 -12.81 11.01
C ARG A 628 7.15 -14.08 11.31
N ASP A 629 7.84 -14.63 10.32
CA ASP A 629 8.65 -15.85 10.49
C ASP A 629 9.80 -15.62 11.46
N ALA A 630 10.45 -14.45 11.39
CA ALA A 630 11.51 -14.05 12.32
C ALA A 630 11.01 -13.89 13.75
N ALA A 631 9.84 -13.29 13.95
CA ALA A 631 9.21 -13.17 15.27
C ALA A 631 8.82 -14.54 15.84
N ALA A 632 8.21 -15.41 15.04
CA ALA A 632 7.87 -16.77 15.41
C ALA A 632 9.13 -17.58 15.79
N TRP A 633 10.20 -17.44 15.02
CA TRP A 633 11.49 -18.06 15.30
C TRP A 633 12.10 -17.57 16.60
N CYS A 634 12.10 -16.28 16.89
CA CYS A 634 12.58 -15.72 18.15
C CYS A 634 11.84 -16.31 19.35
N ASN A 635 10.50 -16.37 19.26
CA ASN A 635 9.65 -16.95 20.31
C ASN A 635 9.96 -18.43 20.58
N SER A 636 10.28 -19.21 19.52
CA SER A 636 10.58 -20.64 19.64
C SER A 636 12.02 -20.94 20.09
N THR A 637 12.95 -19.99 19.93
CA THR A 637 14.39 -20.20 20.17
C THR A 637 14.94 -19.41 21.35
N GLY A 638 14.11 -18.64 22.06
CA GLY A 638 14.52 -17.86 23.22
C GLY A 638 15.36 -16.63 22.88
N ASN A 639 15.43 -16.24 21.62
CA ASN A 639 16.06 -14.99 21.20
C ASN A 639 15.07 -13.82 21.32
N LYS A 640 15.60 -12.58 21.45
CA LYS A 640 14.74 -11.41 21.62
C LYS A 640 14.53 -10.71 20.28
N PHE A 641 13.28 -10.57 19.89
CA PHE A 641 12.87 -9.74 18.76
C PHE A 641 12.87 -8.28 19.21
N ILE A 642 13.78 -7.44 18.69
CA ILE A 642 13.99 -6.06 19.17
C ILE A 642 13.14 -5.09 18.40
N SER A 643 13.18 -5.14 17.07
CA SER A 643 12.43 -4.22 16.22
C SER A 643 12.20 -4.79 14.85
N LYS A 644 11.15 -4.32 14.21
CA LYS A 644 10.90 -4.50 12.77
C LYS A 644 10.64 -3.14 12.14
N ASP A 645 11.16 -2.95 10.96
CA ASP A 645 10.78 -1.87 10.06
C ASP A 645 10.45 -2.48 8.69
N SER A 646 9.44 -1.95 8.04
CA SER A 646 9.05 -2.40 6.70
C SER A 646 8.85 -1.17 5.83
N THR A 647 9.87 -0.85 5.02
CA THR A 647 9.89 0.34 4.19
C THR A 647 10.23 -0.03 2.74
N GLY A 648 9.46 0.45 1.79
CA GLY A 648 9.72 0.26 0.36
C GLY A 648 9.77 -1.21 -0.08
N GLY A 649 8.95 -2.09 0.55
CA GLY A 649 8.90 -3.53 0.23
C GLY A 649 10.08 -4.35 0.79
N LYS A 650 10.90 -3.77 1.67
CA LYS A 650 11.95 -4.45 2.41
C LYS A 650 11.59 -4.51 3.88
N SER A 651 11.72 -5.68 4.50
CA SER A 651 11.59 -5.86 5.94
C SER A 651 12.98 -5.85 6.57
N VAL A 652 13.21 -4.95 7.51
CA VAL A 652 14.41 -4.88 8.34
C VAL A 652 14.02 -5.37 9.72
N VAL A 653 14.67 -6.42 10.19
CA VAL A 653 14.40 -7.02 11.50
C VAL A 653 15.68 -7.01 12.32
N VAL A 654 15.59 -6.56 13.58
CA VAL A 654 16.70 -6.59 14.54
C VAL A 654 16.38 -7.61 15.62
N ILE A 655 17.32 -8.53 15.83
CA ILE A 655 17.21 -9.61 16.80
C ILE A 655 18.44 -9.61 17.69
N GLU A 656 18.25 -9.79 18.99
CA GLU A 656 19.31 -9.95 19.99
C GLU A 656 19.42 -11.42 20.40
N LYS A 657 20.64 -11.92 20.45
CA LYS A 657 20.94 -13.29 20.90
C LYS A 657 20.54 -13.45 22.38
N GLY A 658 19.61 -14.37 22.62
CA GLY A 658 19.21 -14.72 23.98
C GLY A 658 20.26 -15.57 24.72
N GLU A 659 20.15 -15.63 26.05
CA GLU A 659 20.92 -16.58 26.88
C GLU A 659 20.51 -18.01 26.51
N PRO A 660 21.44 -18.97 26.49
CA PRO A 660 21.08 -20.37 26.36
C PRO A 660 20.19 -20.76 27.53
N GLN A 661 18.96 -21.14 27.25
CA GLN A 661 18.11 -21.71 28.32
C GLN A 661 18.73 -23.00 28.81
N ALA A 662 19.29 -22.97 30.01
CA ALA A 662 19.69 -24.17 30.71
C ALA A 662 18.41 -24.99 30.93
N CYS A 663 18.32 -26.16 30.29
CA CYS A 663 17.29 -27.15 30.61
C CYS A 663 17.46 -27.60 32.05
N ASN A 664 16.64 -27.04 32.93
CA ASN A 664 16.47 -27.67 34.26
C ASN A 664 15.71 -28.98 34.06
N LEU A 665 16.38 -30.07 34.30
CA LEU A 665 15.95 -31.49 34.26
C LEU A 665 14.85 -31.81 35.30
N THR A 666 13.73 -31.11 35.33
CA THR A 666 12.56 -31.53 36.14
C THR A 666 11.22 -30.96 35.66
N THR A 667 11.04 -30.72 34.37
CA THR A 667 9.70 -30.63 33.77
C THR A 667 9.83 -31.10 32.33
N THR A 668 9.14 -32.17 31.99
CA THR A 668 9.02 -32.71 30.65
C THR A 668 8.48 -31.64 29.71
N CYS A 669 9.37 -30.90 29.05
CA CYS A 669 9.05 -30.18 27.82
C CYS A 669 8.91 -31.23 26.71
N ASP A 670 7.68 -31.69 26.46
CA ASP A 670 7.30 -32.45 25.28
C ASP A 670 7.52 -31.56 24.04
N SER A 671 8.77 -31.46 23.57
CA SER A 671 9.05 -30.93 22.22
C SER A 671 8.60 -31.98 21.18
N LYS A 672 7.31 -31.97 20.86
CA LYS A 672 6.76 -32.87 19.86
C LYS A 672 7.45 -32.62 18.52
N GLY A 673 8.07 -33.67 17.96
CA GLY A 673 8.79 -33.61 16.67
C GLY A 673 7.85 -33.36 15.48
N LYS A 674 8.43 -33.34 14.30
CA LYS A 674 7.70 -33.26 13.01
C LYS A 674 8.17 -34.35 12.08
N THR A 675 7.24 -35.00 11.39
CA THR A 675 7.59 -36.02 10.41
C THR A 675 7.04 -35.67 9.03
N LEU A 676 7.79 -36.03 8.02
CA LEU A 676 7.41 -35.88 6.61
C LEU A 676 7.59 -37.24 5.91
N ILE A 677 6.62 -37.63 5.10
CA ILE A 677 6.74 -38.79 4.21
C ILE A 677 7.02 -38.27 2.81
N MET A 678 8.15 -38.62 2.27
CA MET A 678 8.51 -38.36 0.87
C MET A 678 8.22 -39.62 0.04
N PHE A 679 7.10 -39.58 -0.72
CA PHE A 679 6.64 -40.68 -1.52
C PHE A 679 7.15 -40.61 -2.97
N SER A 680 7.29 -39.40 -3.49
CA SER A 680 7.64 -39.12 -4.89
C SER A 680 9.12 -38.86 -5.08
N ASP A 681 9.63 -39.04 -6.30
CA ASP A 681 10.96 -38.58 -6.74
C ASP A 681 10.90 -37.37 -7.69
N ASP A 682 9.76 -36.64 -7.67
CA ASP A 682 9.63 -35.41 -8.44
C ASP A 682 10.48 -34.29 -7.82
N LEU A 683 11.20 -33.54 -8.63
CA LEU A 683 12.10 -32.47 -8.19
C LEU A 683 11.39 -31.38 -7.40
N ASP A 684 10.22 -30.95 -7.84
CA ASP A 684 9.41 -29.90 -7.20
C ASP A 684 8.88 -30.34 -5.84
N LYS A 685 8.44 -31.59 -5.70
CA LYS A 685 8.01 -32.15 -4.41
C LYS A 685 9.20 -32.35 -3.47
N ALA A 686 10.32 -32.80 -3.97
CA ALA A 686 11.55 -32.96 -3.19
C ALA A 686 12.03 -31.59 -2.65
N LEU A 687 11.98 -30.55 -3.48
CA LEU A 687 12.30 -29.19 -3.05
C LEU A 687 11.36 -28.73 -1.91
N ALA A 688 10.04 -28.93 -2.07
CA ALA A 688 9.06 -28.58 -1.04
C ALA A 688 9.32 -29.32 0.28
N THR A 689 9.65 -30.61 0.22
CA THR A 689 9.96 -31.42 1.41
C THR A 689 11.15 -30.84 2.19
N PHE A 690 12.26 -30.50 1.51
CA PHE A 690 13.44 -29.95 2.18
C PHE A 690 13.26 -28.51 2.63
N VAL A 691 12.46 -27.70 1.93
CA VAL A 691 12.10 -26.36 2.39
C VAL A 691 11.34 -26.43 3.71
N LEU A 692 10.33 -27.30 3.80
CA LEU A 692 9.54 -27.51 5.03
C LEU A 692 10.39 -28.11 6.16
N ALA A 693 11.24 -29.10 5.85
CA ALA A 693 12.09 -29.75 6.85
C ALA A 693 13.12 -28.77 7.44
N ASN A 694 13.78 -27.98 6.59
CA ASN A 694 14.72 -26.94 7.03
C ASN A 694 14.03 -25.84 7.84
N GLY A 695 12.82 -25.40 7.42
CA GLY A 695 12.03 -24.44 8.17
C GLY A 695 11.65 -24.95 9.55
N ALA A 696 11.22 -26.20 9.66
CA ALA A 696 10.89 -26.83 10.93
C ALA A 696 12.13 -27.04 11.81
N ALA A 697 13.24 -27.51 11.26
CA ALA A 697 14.49 -27.71 12.00
C ALA A 697 15.08 -26.37 12.49
N ALA A 698 14.89 -25.27 11.74
CA ALA A 698 15.31 -23.94 12.14
C ALA A 698 14.60 -23.43 13.42
N THR A 699 13.40 -23.95 13.72
CA THR A 699 12.67 -23.64 14.97
C THR A 699 13.10 -24.49 16.18
N GLY A 700 14.17 -25.26 16.07
CA GLY A 700 14.66 -26.17 17.13
C GLY A 700 13.86 -27.45 17.30
N GLN A 701 12.98 -27.77 16.35
CA GLN A 701 12.15 -28.97 16.39
C GLN A 701 12.92 -30.17 15.84
N LYS A 702 12.69 -31.35 16.44
CA LYS A 702 13.21 -32.61 15.88
C LYS A 702 12.41 -32.96 14.62
N VAL A 703 13.07 -33.11 13.48
CA VAL A 703 12.44 -33.39 12.19
C VAL A 703 12.93 -34.72 11.64
N THR A 704 12.02 -35.58 11.18
CA THR A 704 12.32 -36.84 10.51
C THR A 704 11.66 -36.88 9.15
N ILE A 705 12.40 -37.24 8.10
CA ILE A 705 11.86 -37.49 6.74
C ILE A 705 11.95 -38.99 6.46
N PHE A 706 10.81 -39.60 6.15
CA PHE A 706 10.72 -41.00 5.76
C PHE A 706 10.55 -41.14 4.24
N PHE A 707 11.55 -41.66 3.57
CA PHE A 707 11.60 -41.82 2.10
C PHE A 707 11.07 -43.20 1.73
N THR A 708 9.87 -43.28 1.14
CA THR A 708 9.19 -44.49 0.75
C THR A 708 8.85 -44.50 -0.75
N PHE A 709 8.58 -45.66 -1.32
CA PHE A 709 8.37 -45.89 -2.75
C PHE A 709 9.44 -45.22 -3.61
N TRP A 710 9.11 -44.13 -4.34
CA TRP A 710 10.05 -43.42 -5.21
C TRP A 710 10.99 -42.48 -4.45
N GLY A 711 10.63 -42.09 -3.19
CA GLY A 711 11.40 -41.18 -2.32
C GLY A 711 12.87 -41.52 -2.16
N PRO A 712 13.33 -42.81 -2.08
CA PRO A 712 14.75 -43.14 -1.98
C PRO A 712 15.61 -42.58 -3.12
N ASN A 713 15.02 -42.29 -4.30
CA ASN A 713 15.74 -41.70 -5.42
C ASN A 713 16.22 -40.26 -5.13
N VAL A 714 15.53 -39.56 -4.22
CA VAL A 714 15.85 -38.19 -3.83
C VAL A 714 17.13 -38.09 -3.01
N ILE A 715 17.44 -39.14 -2.24
CA ILE A 715 18.58 -39.22 -1.34
C ILE A 715 19.73 -40.09 -1.87
N LYS A 716 19.71 -40.39 -3.18
CA LYS A 716 20.87 -41.06 -3.85
C LYS A 716 22.08 -40.15 -3.88
N LYS A 717 23.26 -40.77 -3.77
CA LYS A 717 24.57 -40.12 -3.98
C LYS A 717 24.65 -39.47 -5.36
N LEU A 718 25.38 -38.37 -5.44
CA LEU A 718 25.60 -37.68 -6.73
C LEU A 718 26.34 -38.55 -7.77
N HIS A 719 27.27 -39.35 -7.30
CA HIS A 719 28.02 -40.28 -8.11
C HIS A 719 27.56 -41.71 -7.83
N LYS A 720 27.08 -42.40 -8.84
CA LYS A 720 26.56 -43.76 -8.71
C LYS A 720 27.68 -44.72 -8.37
N PRO A 721 27.66 -45.40 -7.21
CA PRO A 721 28.64 -46.44 -6.88
C PRO A 721 28.38 -47.70 -7.74
N LYS A 722 29.43 -48.50 -7.92
CA LYS A 722 29.30 -49.82 -8.55
C LYS A 722 28.79 -50.81 -7.49
N VAL A 723 27.56 -51.26 -7.65
CA VAL A 723 26.92 -52.23 -6.76
C VAL A 723 26.41 -53.43 -7.55
N GLU A 724 26.54 -54.63 -7.00
CA GLU A 724 25.98 -55.84 -7.59
C GLU A 724 24.46 -55.86 -7.31
N LYS A 725 23.70 -56.09 -8.37
CA LYS A 725 22.22 -56.15 -8.33
C LYS A 725 21.74 -57.41 -9.07
N ASP A 726 20.65 -57.98 -8.63
CA ASP A 726 19.93 -59.01 -9.35
C ASP A 726 19.33 -58.51 -10.67
N ILE A 727 18.69 -59.37 -11.45
CA ILE A 727 18.17 -59.04 -12.79
C ILE A 727 17.15 -57.91 -12.71
N PHE A 728 16.22 -57.93 -11.74
CA PHE A 728 15.21 -56.90 -11.55
C PHE A 728 15.81 -55.58 -11.07
N GLY A 729 16.77 -55.62 -10.13
CA GLY A 729 17.48 -54.42 -9.66
C GLY A 729 18.36 -53.79 -10.76
N LYS A 730 18.89 -54.57 -11.72
CA LYS A 730 19.58 -54.04 -12.91
C LYS A 730 18.56 -53.35 -13.85
N MET A 731 17.37 -53.92 -14.05
CA MET A 731 16.34 -53.34 -14.88
C MET A 731 15.84 -52.01 -14.28
N PHE A 732 15.48 -52.00 -13.00
CA PHE A 732 15.09 -50.75 -12.29
C PHE A 732 16.24 -49.75 -12.28
N GLY A 733 17.47 -50.16 -12.11
CA GLY A 733 18.65 -49.31 -12.11
C GLY A 733 18.93 -48.58 -13.43
N THR A 734 18.34 -49.04 -14.56
CA THR A 734 18.34 -48.32 -15.85
C THR A 734 17.15 -47.39 -16.03
N MET A 735 16.01 -47.68 -15.39
CA MET A 735 14.76 -46.91 -15.50
C MET A 735 14.70 -45.74 -14.49
N LEU A 736 15.25 -45.94 -13.29
CA LEU A 736 15.21 -44.96 -12.20
C LEU A 736 16.30 -43.89 -12.35
N PRO A 737 16.09 -42.68 -11.78
CA PRO A 737 17.13 -41.66 -11.72
C PRO A 737 18.41 -42.20 -11.06
N SER A 738 19.57 -42.03 -11.72
CA SER A 738 20.84 -42.49 -11.19
C SER A 738 21.40 -41.64 -10.04
N SER A 739 20.88 -40.41 -9.87
CA SER A 739 21.19 -39.51 -8.78
C SER A 739 20.09 -38.42 -8.66
N SER A 740 20.08 -37.66 -7.57
CA SER A 740 19.16 -36.53 -7.37
C SER A 740 19.22 -35.47 -8.48
N LEU A 741 20.34 -35.32 -9.15
CA LEU A 741 20.50 -34.40 -10.29
C LEU A 741 19.64 -34.74 -11.52
N LYS A 742 19.14 -35.98 -11.61
CA LYS A 742 18.32 -36.45 -12.73
C LYS A 742 16.84 -36.55 -12.43
N LEU A 743 16.38 -36.03 -11.30
CA LEU A 743 14.96 -35.95 -10.96
C LEU A 743 14.21 -35.08 -11.96
N LYS A 744 13.00 -35.48 -12.29
CA LYS A 744 12.10 -34.78 -13.23
C LYS A 744 11.12 -33.94 -12.44
N LEU A 745 10.45 -32.99 -13.11
CA LEU A 745 9.32 -32.28 -12.54
C LEU A 745 8.05 -33.15 -12.60
N SER A 746 7.16 -32.97 -11.63
CA SER A 746 5.84 -33.62 -11.59
C SER A 746 4.99 -33.21 -12.80
N LYS A 747 5.11 -31.96 -13.22
CA LYS A 747 4.48 -31.39 -14.42
C LYS A 747 5.54 -30.70 -15.28
N MET A 748 5.26 -30.46 -16.55
CA MET A 748 6.16 -29.82 -17.50
C MET A 748 7.49 -30.55 -17.71
N SER A 749 7.49 -31.86 -17.72
CA SER A 749 8.70 -32.69 -17.88
C SER A 749 9.44 -32.44 -19.20
N MET A 750 8.74 -32.07 -20.30
CA MET A 750 9.27 -31.67 -21.61
C MET A 750 10.44 -32.58 -22.09
N GLY A 751 10.28 -33.89 -21.99
CA GLY A 751 11.34 -34.87 -22.36
C GLY A 751 12.59 -34.82 -21.44
N GLY A 752 12.44 -34.29 -20.19
CA GLY A 752 13.54 -34.16 -19.23
C GLY A 752 14.20 -32.77 -19.23
N MET A 753 13.81 -31.87 -20.15
CA MET A 753 14.32 -30.50 -20.17
C MET A 753 13.75 -29.64 -19.05
N GLY A 754 12.50 -29.90 -18.58
CA GLY A 754 11.85 -29.15 -17.53
C GLY A 754 12.65 -29.09 -16.24
N GLY A 755 13.19 -30.21 -15.76
CA GLY A 755 14.04 -30.27 -14.57
C GLY A 755 15.35 -29.49 -14.72
N LYS A 756 15.97 -29.50 -15.90
CA LYS A 756 17.16 -28.68 -16.16
C LYS A 756 16.84 -27.19 -16.18
N MET A 757 15.74 -26.82 -16.80
CA MET A 757 15.28 -25.43 -16.84
C MET A 757 14.95 -24.93 -15.43
N MET A 758 14.25 -25.71 -14.60
CA MET A 758 13.96 -25.35 -13.22
C MET A 758 15.24 -25.11 -12.42
N ARG A 759 16.22 -26.02 -12.48
CA ARG A 759 17.51 -25.87 -11.81
C ARG A 759 18.28 -24.63 -12.28
N TYR A 760 18.24 -24.33 -13.59
CA TYR A 760 18.84 -23.12 -14.15
C TYR A 760 18.16 -21.85 -13.63
N ILE A 761 16.82 -21.85 -13.58
CA ILE A 761 16.05 -20.72 -13.04
C ILE A 761 16.35 -20.52 -11.55
N MET A 762 16.37 -21.60 -10.76
CA MET A 762 16.71 -21.56 -9.34
C MET A 762 18.09 -20.94 -9.12
N HIS A 763 19.09 -21.44 -9.83
CA HIS A 763 20.46 -20.90 -9.76
C HIS A 763 20.52 -19.41 -10.11
N ARG A 764 19.81 -19.00 -11.16
CA ARG A 764 19.78 -17.61 -11.61
C ARG A 764 19.05 -16.69 -10.63
N LYS A 765 18.08 -17.22 -9.87
CA LYS A 765 17.31 -16.48 -8.85
C LYS A 765 17.91 -16.57 -7.45
N GLY A 766 19.09 -17.16 -7.29
CA GLY A 766 19.71 -17.35 -5.98
C GLY A 766 18.93 -18.30 -5.05
N ILE A 767 18.07 -19.17 -5.62
CA ILE A 767 17.33 -20.19 -4.86
C ILE A 767 18.23 -21.41 -4.71
N ASP A 768 18.37 -21.91 -3.49
CA ASP A 768 19.17 -23.09 -3.18
C ASP A 768 18.76 -24.30 -4.01
N SER A 769 19.74 -25.04 -4.51
CA SER A 769 19.49 -26.31 -5.21
C SER A 769 18.93 -27.36 -4.27
N LEU A 770 18.30 -28.41 -4.82
CA LEU A 770 17.85 -29.54 -4.04
C LEU A 770 18.99 -30.14 -3.18
N GLU A 771 20.15 -30.24 -3.78
CA GLU A 771 21.34 -30.80 -3.13
C GLU A 771 21.83 -29.91 -1.99
N SER A 772 21.79 -28.59 -2.15
CA SER A 772 22.09 -27.61 -1.09
C SER A 772 21.08 -27.70 0.06
N LEU A 773 19.76 -27.68 -0.23
CA LEU A 773 18.71 -27.80 0.77
C LEU A 773 18.77 -29.13 1.53
N ARG A 774 19.11 -30.22 0.83
CA ARG A 774 19.30 -31.54 1.43
C ARG A 774 20.49 -31.58 2.39
N GLN A 775 21.60 -30.95 2.00
CA GLN A 775 22.79 -30.85 2.83
C GLN A 775 22.52 -29.98 4.06
N GLN A 776 21.83 -28.87 3.90
CA GLN A 776 21.40 -28.02 5.01
C GLN A 776 20.49 -28.77 5.99
N ALA A 777 19.60 -29.64 5.49
CA ALA A 777 18.73 -30.43 6.34
C ALA A 777 19.54 -31.39 7.23
N LEU A 778 20.55 -32.07 6.66
CA LEU A 778 21.47 -32.92 7.43
C LEU A 778 22.25 -32.14 8.48
N GLU A 779 22.81 -30.97 8.09
CA GLU A 779 23.53 -30.07 8.99
C GLU A 779 22.63 -29.52 10.12
N ASN A 780 21.33 -29.32 9.85
CA ASN A 780 20.34 -28.94 10.85
C ASN A 780 19.82 -30.10 11.69
N GLY A 781 20.34 -31.30 11.53
CA GLY A 781 20.00 -32.48 12.34
C GLY A 781 18.68 -33.14 11.94
N VAL A 782 18.19 -32.95 10.72
CA VAL A 782 17.04 -33.69 10.17
C VAL A 782 17.40 -35.14 9.94
N GLU A 783 16.62 -36.05 10.54
CA GLU A 783 16.82 -37.50 10.43
C GLU A 783 16.25 -37.99 9.09
N PHE A 784 17.04 -38.70 8.29
CA PHE A 784 16.61 -39.30 7.04
C PHE A 784 16.46 -40.82 7.19
N ILE A 785 15.27 -41.32 6.95
CA ILE A 785 14.99 -42.79 7.01
C ILE A 785 14.54 -43.27 5.63
N ALA A 786 15.27 -44.20 5.05
CA ALA A 786 14.86 -44.85 3.83
C ALA A 786 14.07 -46.14 4.11
N CYS A 787 12.93 -46.32 3.43
CA CYS A 787 12.08 -47.49 3.60
C CYS A 787 12.72 -48.72 3.01
N GLN A 788 13.03 -49.74 3.85
CA GLN A 788 13.62 -51.02 3.47
C GLN A 788 12.82 -51.73 2.37
N MET A 789 11.52 -51.84 2.56
CA MET A 789 10.61 -52.51 1.59
C MET A 789 10.69 -51.84 0.20
N SER A 790 10.67 -50.50 0.17
CA SER A 790 10.75 -49.75 -1.10
C SER A 790 12.11 -49.91 -1.77
N MET A 791 13.18 -49.96 -0.99
CA MET A 791 14.54 -50.24 -1.51
C MET A 791 14.62 -51.63 -2.10
N ASP A 792 14.08 -52.65 -1.44
CA ASP A 792 14.10 -54.06 -1.90
C ASP A 792 13.28 -54.20 -3.20
N VAL A 793 12.07 -53.67 -3.26
CA VAL A 793 11.20 -53.71 -4.44
C VAL A 793 11.84 -53.06 -5.67
N MET A 794 12.48 -51.89 -5.45
CA MET A 794 13.09 -51.13 -6.54
C MET A 794 14.54 -51.45 -6.80
N GLY A 795 15.13 -52.38 -6.07
CA GLY A 795 16.51 -52.76 -6.21
C GLY A 795 17.51 -51.65 -5.93
N VAL A 796 17.17 -50.73 -5.00
CA VAL A 796 18.04 -49.68 -4.53
C VAL A 796 18.87 -50.23 -3.36
N LYS A 797 20.17 -50.14 -3.49
CA LYS A 797 21.09 -50.64 -2.46
C LYS A 797 21.49 -49.52 -1.48
N ARG A 798 21.78 -49.85 -0.23
CA ARG A 798 22.14 -48.87 0.82
C ARG A 798 23.37 -48.01 0.41
N GLU A 799 24.31 -48.61 -0.29
CA GLU A 799 25.53 -47.97 -0.79
C GLU A 799 25.26 -46.88 -1.84
N GLU A 800 24.08 -46.92 -2.48
CA GLU A 800 23.63 -45.91 -3.44
C GLU A 800 23.08 -44.65 -2.77
N LEU A 801 22.75 -44.71 -1.46
CA LEU A 801 22.20 -43.62 -0.69
C LEU A 801 23.30 -42.84 0.03
N LEU A 802 23.00 -41.64 0.49
CA LEU A 802 23.87 -40.83 1.36
C LEU A 802 24.27 -41.62 2.60
N ASP A 803 25.45 -41.35 3.13
CA ASP A 803 26.02 -42.10 4.26
C ASP A 803 25.26 -41.83 5.58
N GLU A 804 24.64 -40.67 5.72
CA GLU A 804 23.88 -40.25 6.88
C GLU A 804 22.45 -40.84 6.94
N VAL A 805 22.01 -41.54 5.87
CA VAL A 805 20.64 -42.10 5.81
C VAL A 805 20.58 -43.39 6.66
N THR A 806 19.58 -43.47 7.50
CA THR A 806 19.23 -44.72 8.20
C THR A 806 18.22 -45.52 7.37
N VAL A 807 18.27 -46.85 7.49
CA VAL A 807 17.29 -47.71 6.83
C VAL A 807 16.33 -48.23 7.88
N GLY A 808 15.02 -48.12 7.63
CA GLY A 808 13.98 -48.53 8.55
C GLY A 808 12.71 -48.95 7.87
N GLY A 809 11.81 -49.58 8.62
CA GLY A 809 10.47 -49.97 8.18
C GLY A 809 9.41 -48.97 8.64
N VAL A 810 8.15 -49.28 8.32
CA VAL A 810 6.98 -48.49 8.76
C VAL A 810 6.91 -48.35 10.28
N ALA A 811 7.29 -49.37 11.03
CA ALA A 811 7.31 -49.31 12.52
C ALA A 811 8.30 -48.25 13.04
N THR A 812 9.47 -48.09 12.42
CA THR A 812 10.45 -47.05 12.74
C THR A 812 9.88 -45.66 12.45
N TYR A 813 9.16 -45.50 11.37
CA TYR A 813 8.48 -44.25 11.06
C TYR A 813 7.35 -43.94 12.06
N MET A 814 6.51 -44.95 12.38
CA MET A 814 5.38 -44.75 13.32
C MET A 814 5.86 -44.32 14.71
N GLU A 815 6.96 -44.89 15.19
CA GLU A 815 7.59 -44.48 16.47
C GLU A 815 7.96 -42.98 16.46
N ARG A 816 8.43 -42.46 15.31
CA ARG A 816 8.74 -41.00 15.16
C ARG A 816 7.47 -40.20 15.01
N ALA A 817 6.46 -40.73 14.30
CA ALA A 817 5.19 -40.04 14.05
C ALA A 817 4.34 -39.91 15.34
N ASP A 818 4.36 -40.91 16.23
CA ASP A 818 3.66 -40.85 17.54
C ASP A 818 4.22 -39.75 18.44
N ASN A 819 5.52 -39.41 18.29
CA ASN A 819 6.20 -38.37 19.01
C ASN A 819 6.21 -37.03 18.24
N ALA A 820 5.43 -36.90 17.16
CA ALA A 820 5.35 -35.72 16.34
C ALA A 820 3.95 -35.07 16.47
N ASN A 821 3.91 -33.74 16.41
CA ASN A 821 2.65 -33.00 16.39
C ASN A 821 2.22 -32.58 14.97
N ILE A 822 3.08 -32.80 13.99
CA ILE A 822 2.78 -32.59 12.57
C ILE A 822 3.34 -33.77 11.77
N ASN A 823 2.48 -34.40 10.99
CA ASN A 823 2.82 -35.50 10.08
C ASN A 823 2.35 -35.09 8.67
N LEU A 824 3.27 -34.94 7.72
CA LEU A 824 2.97 -34.54 6.35
C LEU A 824 3.32 -35.64 5.37
N PHE A 825 2.48 -35.81 4.35
CA PHE A 825 2.69 -36.73 3.22
C PHE A 825 2.89 -35.92 1.94
N ILE A 826 4.03 -36.06 1.24
CA ILE A 826 4.44 -35.26 0.07
C ILE A 826 4.81 -36.14 -1.12
#